data_fdf461466830eee732f2f2ffd0335060
#
_entry.id   fdf461466830eee732f2f2ffd0335060
#
_cell.length_a   1.000
_cell.length_b   1.000
_cell.length_c   1.000
_cell.angle_alpha   90.00
_cell.angle_beta   90.00
_cell.angle_gamma   90.00
#
_symmetry.space_group_name_H-M   'P 1'
#
loop_
_entity.id
_entity.type
_entity.pdbx_description
1 polymer ?
#
loop_
_entity_poly.entity_id
_entity_poly.type
_entity_poly.pdbx_seq_one_letter_code
_entity_poly.pdbx_strand_id
1 'polypeptide(L)'
;MTATGIDFGTTNSVVAQWLGDEADVLLLDAHHIDADWRRPGFEYLFPSVVGMSSLRRGALFGWEAKLRSEEAAEACKRLLKSDEYVTIRGRRFAATTVAAGVFQAMRDGAQHNLTSIDRAVITVPANATGAARYRTRAAARFAGIEVQALLNEPTAAAISYVHDLREDCQILVFDWGGGTIDVTVLDYQDGFFEERASRGVTELGGLEIDRRLRAMVLKRAPARTAWTAAQRRQFALDIERSKILLSSQESVTVVTPDGATVEIWQGELEEAITDLVDRALAPLEQCLTDLHMAPLDVDAVLMIGGTSQIPSVRAAVAEVMQVAPVAVELCDPMTAVARGAAIAAAVLAGEADGVIQVATGHALGTVVKDDSGRKKFSQIIPRNSPLPWKERKSYTPRRDNARSLSVEIWEGDPDRPLDHPDNVQLTELNFTYPQPRVRDESRFLLEYTYDTNGLLHVKATLEHTGEEVLNEEVRSFSSGGPTPEVLEELADLQAGNTDLELPTSAAAQGSSGPVPASVPPARPGAKTTASSAGRASRVLVLDGSNLAWIGRSPRRPGVYESDDRPSYAQLEAVRAALASRYPEAEIHVVVDATFRHQVAEDERVTVRAALSKGDIIQPPAGTEGKGDALVAAIADDADAMIVTNDNYVELQNRYPWLKENGRVLGATYSHGRWVFTPRTCVAPRHRVTYAAPERRAHALVPPGPFPLADIKLRPHEK
;
A
#
# COMPACT_ATOMS: atom_id res chain seq x y z
N MET A 1 14.44 3.86 -12.88
CA MET A 1 13.68 4.09 -11.61
C MET A 1 12.60 3.04 -11.59
N THR A 2 12.41 2.33 -10.48
CA THR A 2 11.43 1.25 -10.41
C THR A 2 10.02 1.84 -10.33
N ALA A 3 9.10 1.39 -11.16
CA ALA A 3 7.72 1.83 -11.12
C ALA A 3 7.07 1.34 -9.82
N THR A 4 6.54 2.27 -9.04
CA THR A 4 6.07 2.02 -7.68
C THR A 4 4.60 2.41 -7.54
N GLY A 5 3.83 1.54 -6.88
CA GLY A 5 2.45 1.80 -6.45
C GLY A 5 2.35 1.88 -4.94
N ILE A 6 1.60 2.84 -4.43
CA ILE A 6 1.35 3.00 -3.00
C ILE A 6 -0.16 3.00 -2.76
N ASP A 7 -0.63 2.02 -2.03
CA ASP A 7 -1.93 2.07 -1.38
C ASP A 7 -1.78 2.78 -0.03
N PHE A 8 -2.26 4.02 0.06
CA PHE A 8 -2.28 4.76 1.30
C PHE A 8 -3.62 4.57 2.00
N GLY A 9 -3.71 3.53 2.84
CA GLY A 9 -4.93 3.15 3.53
C GLY A 9 -5.19 3.89 4.85
N THR A 10 -6.45 3.83 5.33
CA THR A 10 -6.86 4.43 6.63
C THR A 10 -6.18 3.75 7.81
N THR A 11 -6.07 2.42 7.78
CA THR A 11 -5.50 1.61 8.87
C THR A 11 -4.11 1.08 8.51
N ASN A 12 -3.96 0.56 7.30
CA ASN A 12 -2.70 0.04 6.79
C ASN A 12 -2.44 0.60 5.42
N SER A 13 -1.18 0.85 5.11
CA SER A 13 -0.67 1.18 3.78
C SER A 13 0.14 0.02 3.23
N VAL A 14 0.21 -0.09 1.91
CA VAL A 14 0.96 -1.14 1.21
C VAL A 14 1.71 -0.51 0.06
N VAL A 15 2.93 -0.97 -0.19
CA VAL A 15 3.75 -0.53 -1.33
C VAL A 15 4.10 -1.72 -2.19
N ALA A 16 3.91 -1.60 -3.49
CA ALA A 16 4.35 -2.57 -4.47
C ALA A 16 5.25 -1.94 -5.52
N GLN A 17 6.13 -2.74 -6.11
CA GLN A 17 7.01 -2.33 -7.20
C GLN A 17 6.89 -3.28 -8.38
N TRP A 18 6.93 -2.71 -9.58
CA TRP A 18 6.97 -3.48 -10.82
C TRP A 18 8.36 -4.07 -11.05
N LEU A 19 8.43 -5.38 -11.27
CA LEU A 19 9.69 -6.11 -11.47
C LEU A 19 9.87 -6.60 -12.92
N GLY A 20 9.18 -6.03 -13.87
CA GLY A 20 9.30 -6.33 -15.30
C GLY A 20 8.12 -7.09 -15.89
N ASP A 21 7.47 -7.96 -15.13
CA ASP A 21 6.30 -8.75 -15.55
C ASP A 21 5.24 -8.92 -14.44
N GLU A 22 5.57 -8.62 -13.19
CA GLU A 22 4.59 -8.60 -12.09
C GLU A 22 4.88 -7.48 -11.09
N ALA A 23 3.87 -7.12 -10.31
CA ALA A 23 4.01 -6.20 -9.20
C ALA A 23 4.27 -6.98 -7.90
N ASP A 24 5.41 -6.74 -7.26
CA ASP A 24 5.78 -7.37 -5.99
C ASP A 24 5.61 -6.40 -4.82
N VAL A 25 5.15 -6.91 -3.69
CA VAL A 25 4.84 -6.12 -2.50
C VAL A 25 6.04 -6.00 -1.59
N LEU A 26 6.34 -4.78 -1.13
CA LEU A 26 7.52 -4.52 -0.30
C LEU A 26 7.26 -4.79 1.18
N LEU A 27 8.29 -5.30 1.84
CA LEU A 27 8.33 -5.50 3.29
C LEU A 27 8.96 -4.27 3.95
N LEU A 28 8.16 -3.28 4.31
CA LEU A 28 8.69 -1.99 4.79
C LEU A 28 9.08 -2.00 6.27
N ASP A 29 8.33 -2.74 7.09
CA ASP A 29 8.39 -2.63 8.54
C ASP A 29 8.19 -3.99 9.27
N ALA A 30 8.38 -5.09 8.54
CA ALA A 30 8.09 -6.45 9.02
C ALA A 30 8.92 -6.86 10.26
N HIS A 31 10.08 -6.22 10.48
CA HIS A 31 10.96 -6.49 11.62
C HIS A 31 10.39 -6.00 12.97
N HIS A 32 9.47 -5.05 12.95
CA HIS A 32 8.80 -4.55 14.15
C HIS A 32 7.54 -5.32 14.55
N ILE A 33 7.10 -6.30 13.73
CA ILE A 33 5.90 -7.09 14.01
C ILE A 33 6.19 -8.08 15.14
N ASP A 34 5.45 -7.97 16.24
CA ASP A 34 5.52 -8.93 17.34
C ASP A 34 4.88 -10.27 16.97
N ALA A 35 5.29 -11.34 17.65
CA ALA A 35 4.84 -12.72 17.38
C ALA A 35 3.30 -12.86 17.34
N ASP A 36 2.60 -12.13 18.19
CA ASP A 36 1.13 -12.15 18.29
C ASP A 36 0.41 -11.57 17.08
N TRP A 37 1.10 -10.72 16.30
CA TRP A 37 0.61 -10.09 15.09
C TRP A 37 1.13 -10.72 13.81
N ARG A 38 2.08 -11.66 13.90
CA ARG A 38 2.63 -12.36 12.72
C ARG A 38 1.62 -13.32 12.13
N ARG A 39 1.20 -13.03 10.89
CA ARG A 39 0.30 -13.85 10.08
C ARG A 39 0.71 -13.71 8.62
N PRO A 40 0.41 -14.71 7.78
CA PRO A 40 0.63 -14.59 6.35
C PRO A 40 -0.01 -13.31 5.79
N GLY A 41 0.74 -12.52 5.05
CA GLY A 41 0.29 -11.25 4.47
C GLY A 41 0.46 -10.01 5.35
N PHE A 42 0.58 -10.15 6.68
CA PHE A 42 0.74 -9.00 7.59
C PHE A 42 2.10 -8.35 7.50
N GLU A 43 3.10 -9.08 7.10
CA GLU A 43 4.46 -8.60 6.84
C GLU A 43 4.52 -7.54 5.74
N TYR A 44 3.55 -7.52 4.83
CA TYR A 44 3.42 -6.52 3.76
C TYR A 44 2.73 -5.24 4.20
N LEU A 45 2.06 -5.27 5.36
CA LEU A 45 1.30 -4.13 5.84
C LEU A 45 2.20 -3.13 6.57
N PHE A 46 2.04 -1.87 6.24
CA PHE A 46 2.58 -0.76 6.98
C PHE A 46 1.43 -0.04 7.69
N PRO A 47 1.24 -0.19 9.01
CA PRO A 47 0.19 0.52 9.73
C PRO A 47 0.30 2.04 9.51
N SER A 48 -0.80 2.67 9.10
CA SER A 48 -0.88 4.13 8.90
C SER A 48 -1.00 4.85 10.26
N VAL A 49 -0.06 4.57 11.14
CA VAL A 49 -0.05 4.99 12.56
C VAL A 49 1.20 5.81 12.81
N VAL A 50 1.02 6.92 13.51
CA VAL A 50 2.09 7.75 14.04
C VAL A 50 1.92 7.84 15.54
N GLY A 51 2.96 7.58 16.30
CA GLY A 51 2.90 7.58 17.74
C GLY A 51 4.16 8.09 18.42
N MET A 52 4.10 8.26 19.72
CA MET A 52 5.22 8.64 20.55
C MET A 52 5.32 7.73 21.77
N SER A 53 6.55 7.47 22.19
CA SER A 53 6.86 6.71 23.40
C SER A 53 7.68 7.55 24.36
N SER A 54 7.45 7.39 25.66
CA SER A 54 8.28 8.03 26.70
C SER A 54 9.72 7.48 26.73
N LEU A 55 9.92 6.31 26.15
CA LEU A 55 11.21 5.61 26.11
C LEU A 55 12.12 6.03 24.94
N ARG A 56 11.57 6.73 23.96
CA ARG A 56 12.31 7.13 22.73
C ARG A 56 12.06 8.59 22.38
N ARG A 57 13.10 9.24 21.84
CA ARG A 57 12.96 10.54 21.19
C ARG A 57 12.49 10.34 19.76
N GLY A 58 11.61 11.21 19.30
CA GLY A 58 11.07 11.17 17.95
C GLY A 58 9.74 10.43 17.85
N ALA A 59 9.03 10.67 16.73
CA ALA A 59 7.84 9.92 16.40
C ALA A 59 8.19 8.49 15.97
N LEU A 60 7.31 7.58 16.29
CA LEU A 60 7.30 6.21 15.80
C LEU A 60 6.30 6.10 14.66
N PHE A 61 6.54 5.21 13.72
CA PHE A 61 5.69 4.98 12.56
C PHE A 61 5.42 3.49 12.38
N GLY A 62 4.39 3.14 11.58
CA GLY A 62 4.14 1.77 11.19
C GLY A 62 3.85 0.83 12.38
N TRP A 63 4.39 -0.37 12.31
CA TRP A 63 4.24 -1.39 13.36
C TRP A 63 4.88 -0.95 14.67
N GLU A 64 6.01 -0.25 14.61
CA GLU A 64 6.63 0.27 15.83
C GLU A 64 5.71 1.25 16.57
N ALA A 65 5.08 2.18 15.84
CA ALA A 65 4.09 3.09 16.40
C ALA A 65 2.87 2.34 16.92
N LYS A 66 2.35 1.41 16.14
CA LYS A 66 1.15 0.64 16.50
C LYS A 66 1.36 -0.11 17.80
N LEU A 67 2.49 -0.79 17.98
CA LEU A 67 2.72 -1.72 19.07
C LEU A 67 3.42 -1.10 20.30
N ARG A 68 4.21 -0.01 20.12
CA ARG A 68 5.11 0.50 21.18
C ARG A 68 4.86 1.94 21.58
N SER A 69 3.91 2.66 20.95
CA SER A 69 3.55 4.00 21.38
C SER A 69 2.56 3.98 22.54
N GLU A 70 2.70 4.92 23.44
CA GLU A 70 1.74 5.16 24.53
C GLU A 70 0.57 6.03 24.04
N GLU A 71 0.85 6.95 23.13
CA GLU A 71 -0.12 7.76 22.41
C GLU A 71 0.13 7.63 20.91
N ALA A 72 -0.91 7.37 20.16
CA ALA A 72 -0.85 7.24 18.72
C ALA A 72 -2.01 7.94 18.03
N ALA A 73 -1.70 8.52 16.88
CA ALA A 73 -2.67 9.00 15.91
C ALA A 73 -2.88 7.92 14.85
N GLU A 74 -4.11 7.53 14.69
CA GLU A 74 -4.58 6.56 13.71
C GLU A 74 -5.56 7.22 12.74
N ALA A 75 -5.77 6.59 11.58
CA ALA A 75 -6.75 7.05 10.59
C ALA A 75 -6.57 8.51 10.10
N CYS A 76 -5.32 9.00 10.05
CA CYS A 76 -5.04 10.37 9.60
C CYS A 76 -5.56 10.65 8.17
N LYS A 77 -5.66 9.64 7.31
CA LYS A 77 -6.24 9.73 5.98
C LYS A 77 -7.67 10.31 5.99
N ARG A 78 -8.49 9.95 6.98
CA ARG A 78 -9.86 10.50 7.12
C ARG A 78 -9.90 12.01 7.32
N LEU A 79 -8.84 12.57 7.93
CA LEU A 79 -8.75 13.99 8.27
C LEU A 79 -8.24 14.84 7.10
N LEU A 80 -7.71 14.22 6.03
CA LEU A 80 -7.23 14.95 4.85
C LEU A 80 -8.34 15.68 4.10
N LYS A 81 -9.60 15.26 4.24
CA LYS A 81 -10.74 15.96 3.60
C LYS A 81 -10.99 17.37 4.17
N SER A 82 -10.76 17.57 5.47
CA SER A 82 -11.04 18.81 6.21
C SER A 82 -9.80 19.52 6.71
N ASP A 83 -8.61 18.92 6.56
CA ASP A 83 -7.33 19.42 7.10
C ASP A 83 -7.36 19.65 8.61
N GLU A 84 -8.03 18.75 9.30
CA GLU A 84 -8.10 18.77 10.75
C GLU A 84 -6.72 18.47 11.36
N TYR A 85 -6.56 18.91 12.59
CA TYR A 85 -5.33 18.68 13.32
C TYR A 85 -5.37 17.35 14.07
N VAL A 86 -4.24 16.66 14.04
CA VAL A 86 -3.97 15.49 14.87
C VAL A 86 -3.22 15.95 16.11
N THR A 87 -3.67 15.54 17.29
CA THR A 87 -3.00 15.86 18.57
C THR A 87 -2.22 14.66 19.03
N ILE A 88 -0.91 14.82 19.23
CA ILE A 88 -0.01 13.82 19.80
C ILE A 88 0.77 14.50 20.92
N ARG A 89 0.68 13.98 22.15
CA ARG A 89 1.27 14.56 23.38
C ARG A 89 0.97 16.04 23.57
N GLY A 90 -0.29 16.42 23.33
CA GLY A 90 -0.76 17.80 23.52
C GLY A 90 -0.34 18.77 22.42
N ARG A 91 0.52 18.37 21.47
CA ARG A 91 0.89 19.18 20.30
C ARG A 91 -0.02 18.84 19.12
N ARG A 92 -0.41 19.87 18.37
CA ARG A 92 -1.26 19.74 17.18
C ARG A 92 -0.38 19.73 15.93
N PHE A 93 -0.62 18.76 15.06
CA PHE A 93 0.00 18.63 13.75
C PHE A 93 -1.07 18.65 12.68
N ALA A 94 -0.84 19.28 11.54
CA ALA A 94 -1.75 19.18 10.41
C ALA A 94 -1.84 17.70 9.95
N ALA A 95 -3.04 17.25 9.55
CA ALA A 95 -3.23 15.90 9.05
C ALA A 95 -2.30 15.58 7.86
N THR A 96 -2.04 16.60 7.01
CA THR A 96 -1.10 16.50 5.89
C THR A 96 0.34 16.24 6.34
N THR A 97 0.80 16.88 7.44
CA THR A 97 2.14 16.64 8.02
C THR A 97 2.26 15.23 8.58
N VAL A 98 1.23 14.77 9.29
CA VAL A 98 1.21 13.40 9.83
C VAL A 98 1.24 12.36 8.69
N ALA A 99 0.47 12.57 7.64
CA ALA A 99 0.50 11.72 6.44
C ALA A 99 1.87 11.75 5.74
N ALA A 100 2.52 12.92 5.66
CA ALA A 100 3.87 13.05 5.13
C ALA A 100 4.89 12.24 5.94
N GLY A 101 4.78 12.24 7.26
CA GLY A 101 5.59 11.38 8.13
C GLY A 101 5.41 9.89 7.83
N VAL A 102 4.18 9.44 7.59
CA VAL A 102 3.89 8.05 7.18
C VAL A 102 4.54 7.72 5.83
N PHE A 103 4.38 8.58 4.82
CA PHE A 103 5.02 8.39 3.51
C PHE A 103 6.54 8.36 3.62
N GLN A 104 7.14 9.24 4.44
CA GLN A 104 8.58 9.25 4.65
C GLN A 104 9.04 7.96 5.33
N ALA A 105 8.35 7.48 6.35
CA ALA A 105 8.69 6.24 7.03
C ALA A 105 8.58 5.02 6.09
N MET A 106 7.59 4.99 5.18
CA MET A 106 7.53 3.97 4.13
C MET A 106 8.73 4.05 3.17
N ARG A 107 9.12 5.26 2.78
CA ARG A 107 10.32 5.48 1.95
C ARG A 107 11.59 5.01 2.64
N ASP A 108 11.75 5.35 3.92
CA ASP A 108 12.89 4.91 4.72
C ASP A 108 12.91 3.39 4.88
N GLY A 109 11.73 2.76 5.11
CA GLY A 109 11.58 1.31 5.16
C GLY A 109 11.98 0.63 3.84
N ALA A 110 11.64 1.22 2.70
CA ALA A 110 12.08 0.73 1.40
C ALA A 110 13.61 0.81 1.24
N GLN A 111 14.23 1.89 1.70
CA GLN A 111 15.68 2.03 1.65
C GLN A 111 16.40 0.98 2.51
N HIS A 112 15.85 0.62 3.66
CA HIS A 112 16.38 -0.47 4.49
C HIS A 112 16.30 -1.83 3.76
N ASN A 113 15.35 -2.00 2.85
CA ASN A 113 15.18 -3.19 2.03
C ASN A 113 15.84 -3.09 0.64
N LEU A 114 16.86 -2.22 0.50
CA LEU A 114 17.68 -2.08 -0.71
C LEU A 114 16.94 -1.56 -1.94
N THR A 115 15.79 -0.91 -1.75
CA THR A 115 15.03 -0.29 -2.84
C THR A 115 14.69 1.16 -2.50
N SER A 116 14.19 1.93 -3.47
CA SER A 116 13.81 3.33 -3.26
C SER A 116 12.37 3.57 -3.73
N ILE A 117 11.73 4.53 -3.07
CA ILE A 117 10.44 5.09 -3.49
C ILE A 117 10.70 6.55 -3.84
N ASP A 118 11.16 6.81 -5.06
CA ASP A 118 11.43 8.18 -5.52
C ASP A 118 10.25 8.75 -6.30
N ARG A 119 9.51 7.89 -6.99
CA ARG A 119 8.34 8.22 -7.80
C ARG A 119 7.29 7.13 -7.70
N ALA A 120 6.00 7.50 -7.58
CA ALA A 120 4.93 6.53 -7.39
C ALA A 120 3.59 6.97 -7.99
N VAL A 121 2.75 5.99 -8.33
CA VAL A 121 1.29 6.13 -8.41
C VAL A 121 0.73 5.87 -7.02
N ILE A 122 -0.10 6.79 -6.53
CA ILE A 122 -0.69 6.68 -5.18
C ILE A 122 -2.20 6.54 -5.30
N THR A 123 -2.79 5.66 -4.49
CA THR A 123 -4.22 5.45 -4.55
C THR A 123 -5.00 6.32 -3.59
N VAL A 124 -6.23 6.61 -3.99
CA VAL A 124 -7.21 7.39 -3.22
C VAL A 124 -8.58 6.73 -3.39
N PRO A 125 -9.50 6.86 -2.41
CA PRO A 125 -10.87 6.41 -2.59
C PRO A 125 -11.54 7.02 -3.83
N ALA A 126 -12.41 6.28 -4.51
CA ALA A 126 -13.12 6.79 -5.69
C ALA A 126 -13.92 8.06 -5.39
N ASN A 127 -14.51 8.13 -4.19
CA ASN A 127 -15.29 9.26 -3.70
C ASN A 127 -14.46 10.32 -2.94
N ALA A 128 -13.10 10.24 -2.98
CA ALA A 128 -12.26 11.22 -2.33
C ALA A 128 -12.50 12.62 -2.90
N THR A 129 -12.76 13.58 -2.02
CA THR A 129 -12.89 15.00 -2.40
C THR A 129 -11.58 15.52 -2.98
N GLY A 130 -11.66 16.54 -3.84
CA GLY A 130 -10.48 17.18 -4.40
C GLY A 130 -9.49 17.62 -3.33
N ALA A 131 -9.99 18.17 -2.22
CA ALA A 131 -9.14 18.54 -1.07
C ALA A 131 -8.35 17.34 -0.51
N ALA A 132 -8.99 16.17 -0.34
CA ALA A 132 -8.31 14.96 0.13
C ALA A 132 -7.26 14.46 -0.88
N ARG A 133 -7.59 14.48 -2.18
CA ARG A 133 -6.66 14.13 -3.27
C ARG A 133 -5.41 15.02 -3.27
N TYR A 134 -5.62 16.34 -3.21
CA TYR A 134 -4.51 17.29 -3.18
C TYR A 134 -3.63 17.13 -1.95
N ARG A 135 -4.22 16.94 -0.76
CA ARG A 135 -3.46 16.77 0.47
C ARG A 135 -2.71 15.44 0.52
N THR A 136 -3.29 14.36 -0.02
CA THR A 136 -2.56 13.09 -0.19
C THR A 136 -1.34 13.27 -1.07
N ARG A 137 -1.49 13.96 -2.22
CA ARG A 137 -0.40 14.29 -3.11
C ARG A 137 0.65 15.19 -2.46
N ALA A 138 0.21 16.23 -1.74
CA ALA A 138 1.10 17.14 -1.02
C ALA A 138 1.90 16.37 0.05
N ALA A 139 1.26 15.52 0.84
CA ALA A 139 1.91 14.70 1.86
C ALA A 139 3.03 13.82 1.27
N ALA A 140 2.77 13.13 0.16
CA ALA A 140 3.77 12.33 -0.52
C ALA A 140 4.94 13.18 -1.04
N ARG A 141 4.66 14.35 -1.62
CA ARG A 141 5.71 15.28 -2.06
C ARG A 141 6.53 15.83 -0.90
N PHE A 142 5.92 16.11 0.25
CA PHE A 142 6.64 16.52 1.45
C PHE A 142 7.59 15.42 1.95
N ALA A 143 7.23 14.16 1.75
CA ALA A 143 8.09 13.02 2.00
C ALA A 143 9.17 12.80 0.90
N GLY A 144 9.23 13.65 -0.12
CA GLY A 144 10.19 13.55 -1.21
C GLY A 144 9.85 12.49 -2.26
N ILE A 145 8.56 12.10 -2.38
CA ILE A 145 8.06 11.17 -3.40
C ILE A 145 7.45 11.99 -4.55
N GLU A 146 7.93 11.80 -5.76
CA GLU A 146 7.31 12.35 -6.96
C GLU A 146 6.03 11.56 -7.28
N VAL A 147 4.88 12.24 -7.31
CA VAL A 147 3.59 11.61 -7.59
C VAL A 147 3.33 11.63 -9.09
N GLN A 148 3.41 10.46 -9.74
CA GLN A 148 3.12 10.29 -11.16
C GLN A 148 1.63 10.50 -11.48
N ALA A 149 0.78 9.88 -10.69
CA ALA A 149 -0.66 9.99 -10.80
C ALA A 149 -1.34 9.65 -9.47
N LEU A 150 -2.57 10.13 -9.30
CA LEU A 150 -3.50 9.62 -8.29
C LEU A 150 -4.49 8.70 -8.98
N LEU A 151 -4.56 7.45 -8.53
CA LEU A 151 -5.43 6.42 -9.06
C LEU A 151 -6.53 6.07 -8.05
N ASN A 152 -7.73 5.82 -8.51
CA ASN A 152 -8.79 5.37 -7.61
C ASN A 152 -8.53 3.93 -7.13
N GLU A 153 -8.76 3.67 -5.84
CA GLU A 153 -8.55 2.35 -5.21
C GLU A 153 -9.27 1.21 -5.95
N PRO A 154 -10.56 1.33 -6.31
CA PRO A 154 -11.24 0.27 -7.06
C PRO A 154 -10.66 0.06 -8.46
N THR A 155 -10.26 1.11 -9.14
CA THR A 155 -9.60 1.00 -10.46
C THR A 155 -8.24 0.30 -10.32
N ALA A 156 -7.47 0.62 -9.28
CA ALA A 156 -6.22 -0.09 -9.00
C ALA A 156 -6.44 -1.59 -8.74
N ALA A 157 -7.42 -1.95 -7.91
CA ALA A 157 -7.76 -3.35 -7.66
C ALA A 157 -8.17 -4.08 -8.95
N ALA A 158 -8.99 -3.44 -9.79
CA ALA A 158 -9.40 -3.99 -11.08
C ALA A 158 -8.20 -4.18 -12.03
N ILE A 159 -7.27 -3.23 -12.11
CA ILE A 159 -6.02 -3.36 -12.88
C ILE A 159 -5.23 -4.59 -12.43
N SER A 160 -5.07 -4.78 -11.11
CA SER A 160 -4.37 -5.96 -10.58
C SER A 160 -5.03 -7.28 -11.02
N TYR A 161 -6.36 -7.31 -11.05
CA TYR A 161 -7.13 -8.50 -11.41
C TYR A 161 -7.11 -8.80 -12.91
N VAL A 162 -7.34 -7.79 -13.77
CA VAL A 162 -7.44 -8.00 -15.23
C VAL A 162 -6.09 -8.06 -15.93
N HIS A 163 -5.00 -7.65 -15.27
CA HIS A 163 -3.67 -7.66 -15.88
C HIS A 163 -3.32 -9.01 -16.50
N ASP A 164 -3.70 -10.09 -15.84
CA ASP A 164 -3.45 -11.45 -16.29
C ASP A 164 -4.56 -12.01 -17.20
N LEU A 165 -5.80 -11.51 -17.10
CA LEU A 165 -6.97 -12.05 -17.80
C LEU A 165 -7.14 -11.47 -19.20
N ARG A 166 -6.93 -10.16 -19.38
CA ARG A 166 -7.01 -9.40 -20.65
C ARG A 166 -8.34 -9.56 -21.42
N GLU A 167 -9.42 -9.90 -20.74
CA GLU A 167 -10.76 -10.04 -21.31
C GLU A 167 -11.63 -8.88 -20.86
N ASP A 168 -12.46 -8.38 -21.77
CA ASP A 168 -13.47 -7.36 -21.45
C ASP A 168 -14.43 -7.88 -20.40
N CYS A 169 -14.68 -7.11 -19.34
CA CYS A 169 -15.54 -7.54 -18.24
C CYS A 169 -16.11 -6.37 -17.44
N GLN A 170 -17.25 -6.65 -16.79
CA GLN A 170 -17.85 -5.77 -15.80
C GLN A 170 -17.45 -6.22 -14.40
N ILE A 171 -16.82 -5.33 -13.66
CA ILE A 171 -16.24 -5.62 -12.35
C ILE A 171 -16.94 -4.80 -11.28
N LEU A 172 -17.41 -5.46 -10.23
CA LEU A 172 -17.81 -4.80 -9.01
C LEU A 172 -16.68 -4.90 -7.98
N VAL A 173 -16.21 -3.78 -7.49
CA VAL A 173 -15.25 -3.72 -6.39
C VAL A 173 -15.98 -3.33 -5.13
N PHE A 174 -15.93 -4.21 -4.13
CA PHE A 174 -16.47 -4.01 -2.78
C PHE A 174 -15.29 -3.78 -1.83
N ASP A 175 -14.98 -2.51 -1.57
CA ASP A 175 -13.87 -2.09 -0.72
C ASP A 175 -14.36 -1.79 0.68
N TRP A 176 -14.19 -2.74 1.61
CA TRP A 176 -14.51 -2.50 3.01
C TRP A 176 -13.27 -2.52 3.87
N GLY A 177 -12.71 -1.33 4.04
CA GLY A 177 -11.49 -1.10 4.80
C GLY A 177 -11.71 -0.91 6.30
N GLY A 178 -10.73 -0.31 6.96
CA GLY A 178 -10.81 0.00 8.39
C GLY A 178 -11.71 1.18 8.71
N GLY A 179 -11.94 2.07 7.74
CA GLY A 179 -12.60 3.35 7.97
C GLY A 179 -13.87 3.59 7.18
N THR A 180 -13.95 3.09 5.97
CA THR A 180 -14.99 3.36 4.98
C THR A 180 -15.40 2.07 4.30
N ILE A 181 -16.57 2.10 3.69
CA ILE A 181 -17.00 1.17 2.65
C ILE A 181 -17.19 1.96 1.37
N ASP A 182 -16.60 1.50 0.29
CA ASP A 182 -16.75 2.04 -1.06
C ASP A 182 -17.10 0.89 -2.01
N VAL A 183 -18.14 1.08 -2.82
CA VAL A 183 -18.56 0.12 -3.84
C VAL A 183 -18.53 0.82 -5.18
N THR A 184 -17.84 0.22 -6.14
CA THR A 184 -17.66 0.78 -7.47
C THR A 184 -17.91 -0.29 -8.53
N VAL A 185 -18.69 0.05 -9.54
CA VAL A 185 -18.87 -0.77 -10.76
C VAL A 185 -18.01 -0.15 -11.85
N LEU A 186 -17.18 -1.00 -12.47
CA LEU A 186 -16.23 -0.65 -13.52
C LEU A 186 -16.54 -1.48 -14.76
N ASP A 187 -16.47 -0.85 -15.94
CA ASP A 187 -16.32 -1.52 -17.22
C ASP A 187 -14.86 -1.55 -17.61
N TYR A 188 -14.37 -2.72 -17.98
CA TYR A 188 -13.08 -2.89 -18.62
C TYR A 188 -13.30 -3.32 -20.07
N GLN A 189 -12.87 -2.49 -21.02
CA GLN A 189 -13.00 -2.75 -22.45
C GLN A 189 -11.75 -2.26 -23.20
N ASP A 190 -11.14 -3.12 -24.03
CA ASP A 190 -10.01 -2.76 -24.88
C ASP A 190 -8.84 -2.07 -24.13
N GLY A 191 -8.61 -2.40 -22.85
CA GLY A 191 -7.56 -1.80 -22.03
C GLY A 191 -7.99 -0.55 -21.26
N PHE A 192 -9.25 -0.12 -21.35
CA PHE A 192 -9.79 1.06 -20.67
C PHE A 192 -10.67 0.66 -19.50
N PHE A 193 -10.50 1.38 -18.38
CA PHE A 193 -11.36 1.26 -17.21
C PHE A 193 -12.29 2.48 -17.12
N GLU A 194 -13.58 2.23 -17.14
CA GLU A 194 -14.61 3.24 -16.93
C GLU A 194 -15.35 2.99 -15.62
N GLU A 195 -15.30 3.94 -14.69
CA GLU A 195 -16.11 3.90 -13.47
C GLU A 195 -17.55 4.30 -13.79
N ARG A 196 -18.46 3.33 -13.85
CA ARG A 196 -19.86 3.52 -14.19
C ARG A 196 -20.68 4.08 -13.02
N ALA A 197 -20.45 3.58 -11.83
CA ALA A 197 -21.06 4.05 -10.60
C ALA A 197 -20.13 3.84 -9.42
N SER A 198 -20.16 4.75 -8.46
CA SER A 198 -19.46 4.60 -7.19
C SER A 198 -20.34 5.16 -6.06
N ARG A 199 -20.47 4.39 -4.98
CA ARG A 199 -21.21 4.76 -3.76
C ARG A 199 -20.42 4.33 -2.56
N GLY A 200 -20.53 5.09 -1.47
CA GLY A 200 -19.79 4.74 -0.25
C GLY A 200 -20.42 5.30 1.01
N VAL A 201 -20.02 4.77 2.14
CA VAL A 201 -20.39 5.26 3.47
C VAL A 201 -19.12 5.52 4.27
N THR A 202 -18.99 6.76 4.72
CA THR A 202 -17.94 7.16 5.65
C THR A 202 -18.29 6.71 7.07
N GLU A 203 -17.27 6.46 7.90
CA GLU A 203 -17.44 5.99 9.28
C GLU A 203 -18.16 4.64 9.38
N LEU A 204 -17.92 3.76 8.42
CA LEU A 204 -18.39 2.39 8.40
C LEU A 204 -17.22 1.48 7.98
N GLY A 205 -16.54 0.86 8.93
CA GLY A 205 -15.38 0.00 8.66
C GLY A 205 -14.97 -0.84 9.85
N GLY A 206 -13.79 -1.41 9.80
CA GLY A 206 -13.24 -2.25 10.87
C GLY A 206 -13.18 -1.58 12.24
N LEU A 207 -12.99 -0.25 12.26
CA LEU A 207 -12.99 0.53 13.51
C LEU A 207 -14.35 0.54 14.21
N GLU A 208 -15.45 0.52 13.47
CA GLU A 208 -16.81 0.42 13.99
C GLU A 208 -17.06 -0.97 14.59
N ILE A 209 -16.54 -2.00 13.92
CA ILE A 209 -16.58 -3.39 14.41
C ILE A 209 -15.78 -3.53 15.72
N ASP A 210 -14.59 -2.91 15.80
CA ASP A 210 -13.79 -2.88 17.04
C ASP A 210 -14.56 -2.24 18.18
N ARG A 211 -15.30 -1.16 17.93
CA ARG A 211 -16.16 -0.53 18.94
C ARG A 211 -17.26 -1.47 19.43
N ARG A 212 -17.89 -2.24 18.53
CA ARG A 212 -18.91 -3.24 18.89
C ARG A 212 -18.31 -4.35 19.75
N LEU A 213 -17.21 -4.95 19.29
CA LEU A 213 -16.52 -6.01 20.03
C LEU A 213 -16.07 -5.52 21.43
N ARG A 214 -15.48 -4.32 21.50
CA ARG A 214 -15.12 -3.70 22.76
C ARG A 214 -16.32 -3.53 23.68
N ALA A 215 -17.45 -3.06 23.16
CA ALA A 215 -18.69 -2.90 23.96
C ALA A 215 -19.21 -4.24 24.47
N MET A 216 -19.13 -5.31 23.68
CA MET A 216 -19.51 -6.67 24.09
C MET A 216 -18.64 -7.15 25.26
N VAL A 217 -17.32 -6.99 25.17
CA VAL A 217 -16.38 -7.37 26.23
C VAL A 217 -16.67 -6.57 27.49
N LEU A 218 -16.82 -5.24 27.42
CA LEU A 218 -17.07 -4.39 28.58
C LEU A 218 -18.46 -4.59 29.22
N LYS A 219 -19.43 -5.04 28.42
CA LYS A 219 -20.75 -5.44 28.99
C LYS A 219 -20.64 -6.65 29.90
N ARG A 220 -19.74 -7.61 29.58
CA ARG A 220 -19.51 -8.84 30.39
C ARG A 220 -18.51 -8.63 31.51
N ALA A 221 -17.50 -7.78 31.29
CA ALA A 221 -16.47 -7.44 32.27
C ALA A 221 -16.30 -5.91 32.31
N PRO A 222 -17.16 -5.18 33.03
CA PRO A 222 -17.05 -3.73 33.18
C PRO A 222 -15.73 -3.33 33.84
N ALA A 223 -15.14 -2.24 33.40
CA ALA A 223 -13.93 -1.67 33.99
C ALA A 223 -14.18 -1.35 35.49
N ARG A 224 -13.35 -1.89 36.36
CA ARG A 224 -13.44 -1.70 37.81
C ARG A 224 -12.66 -0.48 38.30
N THR A 225 -11.66 -0.08 37.52
CA THR A 225 -10.75 1.04 37.78
C THR A 225 -10.60 1.92 36.57
N ALA A 226 -10.14 3.16 36.74
CA ALA A 226 -9.76 4.01 35.62
C ALA A 226 -8.44 3.50 35.03
N TRP A 227 -8.49 3.12 33.76
CA TRP A 227 -7.31 2.63 33.07
C TRP A 227 -6.38 3.77 32.65
N THR A 228 -5.08 3.52 32.65
CA THR A 228 -4.07 4.41 32.09
C THR A 228 -4.20 4.52 30.55
N ALA A 229 -3.57 5.50 29.93
CA ALA A 229 -3.53 5.62 28.49
C ALA A 229 -2.94 4.37 27.82
N ALA A 230 -1.82 3.87 28.36
CA ALA A 230 -1.16 2.65 27.87
C ALA A 230 -2.08 1.42 27.97
N GLN A 231 -2.79 1.26 29.09
CA GLN A 231 -3.74 0.15 29.24
C GLN A 231 -4.91 0.23 28.27
N ARG A 232 -5.45 1.43 28.05
CA ARG A 232 -6.53 1.63 27.06
C ARG A 232 -6.05 1.30 25.64
N ARG A 233 -4.82 1.71 25.30
CA ARG A 233 -4.23 1.42 24.00
C ARG A 233 -3.99 -0.07 23.81
N GLN A 234 -3.36 -0.74 24.78
CA GLN A 234 -3.14 -2.19 24.71
C GLN A 234 -4.46 -2.94 24.54
N PHE A 235 -5.48 -2.55 25.29
CA PHE A 235 -6.80 -3.16 25.17
C PHE A 235 -7.44 -2.93 23.79
N ALA A 236 -7.23 -1.76 23.18
CA ALA A 236 -7.69 -1.50 21.80
C ALA A 236 -6.98 -2.42 20.78
N LEU A 237 -5.68 -2.65 20.93
CA LEU A 237 -4.93 -3.60 20.11
C LEU A 237 -5.40 -5.04 20.30
N ASP A 238 -5.71 -5.44 21.55
CA ASP A 238 -6.23 -6.78 21.84
C ASP A 238 -7.63 -6.99 21.25
N ILE A 239 -8.47 -5.97 21.21
CA ILE A 239 -9.77 -5.98 20.54
C ILE A 239 -9.61 -6.13 19.02
N GLU A 240 -8.76 -5.32 18.39
CA GLU A 240 -8.50 -5.43 16.95
C GLU A 240 -7.95 -6.82 16.59
N ARG A 241 -6.97 -7.30 17.37
CA ARG A 241 -6.42 -8.66 17.18
C ARG A 241 -7.49 -9.74 17.31
N SER A 242 -8.37 -9.60 18.29
CA SER A 242 -9.47 -10.55 18.53
C SER A 242 -10.48 -10.56 17.38
N LYS A 243 -10.84 -9.38 16.82
CA LYS A 243 -11.66 -9.27 15.62
C LYS A 243 -11.03 -10.04 14.46
N ILE A 244 -9.74 -9.85 14.22
CA ILE A 244 -9.02 -10.50 13.12
C ILE A 244 -8.98 -12.03 13.36
N LEU A 245 -8.75 -12.48 14.59
CA LEU A 245 -8.75 -13.90 14.94
C LEU A 245 -10.11 -14.57 14.71
N LEU A 246 -11.20 -13.89 15.04
CA LEU A 246 -12.57 -14.39 14.86
C LEU A 246 -12.95 -14.59 13.39
N SER A 247 -12.18 -14.06 12.41
CA SER A 247 -12.39 -14.39 11.01
C SER A 247 -11.92 -15.81 10.64
N SER A 248 -11.15 -16.49 11.54
CA SER A 248 -10.60 -17.82 11.28
C SER A 248 -10.69 -18.79 12.47
N GLN A 249 -11.17 -18.33 13.64
CA GLN A 249 -11.33 -19.11 14.86
C GLN A 249 -12.75 -19.01 15.37
N GLU A 250 -13.27 -20.10 15.88
CA GLU A 250 -14.64 -20.16 16.44
C GLU A 250 -14.82 -19.28 17.69
N SER A 251 -13.77 -19.15 18.52
CA SER A 251 -13.80 -18.27 19.71
C SER A 251 -12.43 -17.67 19.99
N VAL A 252 -12.42 -16.58 20.72
CA VAL A 252 -11.21 -15.92 21.26
C VAL A 252 -11.44 -15.51 22.71
N THR A 253 -10.37 -15.54 23.51
CA THR A 253 -10.39 -15.02 24.88
C THR A 253 -9.76 -13.63 24.90
N VAL A 254 -10.53 -12.63 25.34
CA VAL A 254 -10.08 -11.25 25.54
C VAL A 254 -9.80 -11.02 27.01
N VAL A 255 -8.63 -10.47 27.33
CA VAL A 255 -8.26 -10.12 28.70
C VAL A 255 -8.38 -8.61 28.88
N THR A 256 -9.18 -8.17 29.86
CA THR A 256 -9.29 -6.74 30.19
C THR A 256 -8.07 -6.27 31.00
N PRO A 257 -7.75 -4.97 31.01
CA PRO A 257 -6.67 -4.43 31.83
C PRO A 257 -6.82 -4.70 33.35
N ASP A 258 -8.03 -4.98 33.81
CA ASP A 258 -8.31 -5.39 35.21
C ASP A 258 -8.11 -6.90 35.44
N GLY A 259 -7.64 -7.65 34.43
CA GLY A 259 -7.36 -9.08 34.47
C GLY A 259 -8.60 -9.98 34.32
N ALA A 260 -9.76 -9.44 34.00
CA ALA A 260 -10.94 -10.25 33.70
C ALA A 260 -10.81 -10.88 32.31
N THR A 261 -11.21 -12.14 32.19
CA THR A 261 -11.23 -12.88 30.91
C THR A 261 -12.66 -12.97 30.39
N VAL A 262 -12.83 -12.68 29.11
CA VAL A 262 -14.11 -12.79 28.39
C VAL A 262 -13.89 -13.61 27.13
N GLU A 263 -14.60 -14.71 26.99
CA GLU A 263 -14.66 -15.50 25.77
C GLU A 263 -15.71 -14.90 24.84
N ILE A 264 -15.34 -14.70 23.59
CA ILE A 264 -16.21 -14.20 22.50
C ILE A 264 -16.20 -15.24 21.39
N TRP A 265 -17.39 -15.59 20.92
CA TRP A 265 -17.59 -16.53 19.83
C TRP A 265 -17.77 -15.77 18.51
N GLN A 266 -17.32 -16.38 17.40
CA GLN A 266 -17.46 -15.82 16.06
C GLN A 266 -18.92 -15.43 15.76
N GLY A 267 -19.87 -16.34 15.98
CA GLY A 267 -21.30 -16.07 15.73
C GLY A 267 -21.87 -14.93 16.57
N GLU A 268 -21.35 -14.68 17.78
CA GLU A 268 -21.78 -13.53 18.59
C GLU A 268 -21.29 -12.20 17.99
N LEU A 269 -20.08 -12.17 17.43
CA LEU A 269 -19.59 -11.00 16.72
C LEU A 269 -20.39 -10.79 15.44
N GLU A 270 -20.65 -11.84 14.67
CA GLU A 270 -21.42 -11.77 13.42
C GLU A 270 -22.84 -11.25 13.67
N GLU A 271 -23.51 -11.74 14.72
CA GLU A 271 -24.83 -11.21 15.14
C GLU A 271 -24.73 -9.73 15.53
N ALA A 272 -23.70 -9.35 16.29
CA ALA A 272 -23.52 -7.98 16.76
C ALA A 272 -23.19 -6.96 15.65
N ILE A 273 -22.75 -7.41 14.49
CA ILE A 273 -22.40 -6.53 13.34
C ILE A 273 -23.39 -6.62 12.18
N THR A 274 -24.47 -7.38 12.28
CA THR A 274 -25.47 -7.57 11.20
C THR A 274 -25.94 -6.22 10.65
N ASP A 275 -26.29 -5.25 11.50
CA ASP A 275 -26.72 -3.93 11.07
C ASP A 275 -25.62 -3.13 10.33
N LEU A 276 -24.35 -3.39 10.64
CA LEU A 276 -23.23 -2.79 9.93
C LEU A 276 -23.06 -3.43 8.53
N VAL A 277 -23.27 -4.74 8.44
CA VAL A 277 -23.24 -5.47 7.16
C VAL A 277 -24.37 -4.99 6.26
N ASP A 278 -25.60 -4.89 6.77
CA ASP A 278 -26.76 -4.38 6.01
C ASP A 278 -26.48 -2.97 5.46
N ARG A 279 -25.91 -2.10 6.29
CA ARG A 279 -25.52 -0.75 5.86
C ARG A 279 -24.39 -0.75 4.83
N ALA A 280 -23.50 -1.73 4.86
CA ALA A 280 -22.42 -1.88 3.89
C ALA A 280 -22.91 -2.44 2.55
N LEU A 281 -23.98 -3.22 2.53
CA LEU A 281 -24.62 -3.73 1.31
C LEU A 281 -25.44 -2.65 0.58
N ALA A 282 -25.99 -1.67 1.28
CA ALA A 282 -26.81 -0.64 0.66
C ALA A 282 -26.13 0.12 -0.49
N PRO A 283 -24.85 0.54 -0.43
CA PRO A 283 -24.13 1.10 -1.56
C PRO A 283 -24.03 0.17 -2.78
N LEU A 284 -23.90 -1.15 -2.55
CA LEU A 284 -23.87 -2.15 -3.62
C LEU A 284 -25.20 -2.19 -4.36
N GLU A 285 -26.30 -2.33 -3.64
CA GLU A 285 -27.64 -2.34 -4.22
C GLU A 285 -27.97 -1.03 -4.95
N GLN A 286 -27.51 0.10 -4.41
CA GLN A 286 -27.67 1.40 -5.05
C GLN A 286 -26.89 1.50 -6.37
N CYS A 287 -25.64 1.03 -6.43
CA CYS A 287 -24.85 1.01 -7.67
C CYS A 287 -25.56 0.20 -8.76
N LEU A 288 -26.04 -1.01 -8.45
CA LEU A 288 -26.77 -1.82 -9.40
C LEU A 288 -28.08 -1.14 -9.86
N THR A 289 -28.80 -0.53 -8.93
CA THR A 289 -30.05 0.19 -9.23
C THR A 289 -29.80 1.40 -10.15
N ASP A 290 -28.78 2.20 -9.85
CA ASP A 290 -28.41 3.39 -10.64
C ASP A 290 -28.03 3.04 -12.08
N LEU A 291 -27.43 1.88 -12.28
CA LEU A 291 -27.01 1.36 -13.59
C LEU A 291 -28.09 0.51 -14.27
N HIS A 292 -29.22 0.25 -13.60
CA HIS A 292 -30.26 -0.68 -14.07
C HIS A 292 -29.70 -2.08 -14.38
N MET A 293 -28.71 -2.54 -13.59
CA MET A 293 -28.04 -3.83 -13.73
C MET A 293 -28.63 -4.87 -12.79
N ALA A 294 -28.75 -6.11 -13.28
CA ALA A 294 -28.97 -7.26 -12.43
C ALA A 294 -27.62 -7.74 -11.83
N PRO A 295 -27.63 -8.42 -10.66
CA PRO A 295 -26.39 -8.98 -10.09
C PRO A 295 -25.59 -9.86 -11.06
N LEU A 296 -26.27 -10.62 -11.91
CA LEU A 296 -25.67 -11.53 -12.91
C LEU A 296 -25.09 -10.81 -14.15
N ASP A 297 -25.30 -9.49 -14.28
CA ASP A 297 -24.66 -8.69 -15.34
C ASP A 297 -23.19 -8.34 -14.98
N VAL A 298 -22.78 -8.63 -13.74
CA VAL A 298 -21.41 -8.41 -13.24
C VAL A 298 -20.60 -9.68 -13.42
N ASP A 299 -19.47 -9.60 -14.13
CA ASP A 299 -18.62 -10.76 -14.44
C ASP A 299 -17.71 -11.15 -13.27
N ALA A 300 -17.25 -10.16 -12.48
CA ALA A 300 -16.37 -10.38 -11.34
C ALA A 300 -16.70 -9.49 -10.15
N VAL A 301 -16.68 -10.07 -8.95
CA VAL A 301 -16.81 -9.33 -7.68
C VAL A 301 -15.51 -9.39 -6.94
N LEU A 302 -14.79 -8.26 -6.86
CA LEU A 302 -13.55 -8.12 -6.12
C LEU A 302 -13.87 -7.61 -4.71
N MET A 303 -13.40 -8.34 -3.71
CA MET A 303 -13.51 -7.90 -2.32
C MET A 303 -12.15 -7.47 -1.82
N ILE A 304 -11.98 -6.17 -1.54
CA ILE A 304 -10.75 -5.57 -1.03
C ILE A 304 -10.95 -4.94 0.35
N GLY A 305 -9.84 -4.65 1.02
CA GLY A 305 -9.85 -4.16 2.39
C GLY A 305 -10.00 -5.27 3.44
N GLY A 306 -9.43 -5.04 4.63
CA GLY A 306 -9.36 -6.08 5.68
C GLY A 306 -10.71 -6.52 6.25
N THR A 307 -11.71 -5.63 6.27
CA THR A 307 -13.06 -5.96 6.78
C THR A 307 -13.82 -6.89 5.83
N SER A 308 -13.53 -6.83 4.53
CA SER A 308 -14.12 -7.72 3.54
C SER A 308 -13.74 -9.19 3.71
N GLN A 309 -12.74 -9.49 4.54
CA GLN A 309 -12.29 -10.85 4.83
C GLN A 309 -13.14 -11.56 5.91
N ILE A 310 -14.00 -10.85 6.60
CA ILE A 310 -14.92 -11.47 7.58
C ILE A 310 -15.85 -12.43 6.86
N PRO A 311 -15.96 -13.72 7.30
CA PRO A 311 -16.71 -14.74 6.57
C PRO A 311 -18.18 -14.36 6.31
N SER A 312 -18.89 -13.81 7.29
CA SER A 312 -20.27 -13.37 7.13
C SER A 312 -20.44 -12.23 6.12
N VAL A 313 -19.44 -11.35 5.99
CA VAL A 313 -19.42 -10.28 4.99
C VAL A 313 -19.31 -10.86 3.58
N ARG A 314 -18.36 -11.78 3.38
CA ARG A 314 -18.22 -12.46 2.07
C ARG A 314 -19.47 -13.23 1.67
N ALA A 315 -20.09 -13.91 2.64
CA ALA A 315 -21.33 -14.65 2.41
C ALA A 315 -22.48 -13.70 2.05
N ALA A 316 -22.63 -12.58 2.74
CA ALA A 316 -23.67 -11.60 2.46
C ALA A 316 -23.52 -10.95 1.07
N VAL A 317 -22.30 -10.60 0.65
CA VAL A 317 -22.02 -10.09 -0.70
C VAL A 317 -22.32 -11.16 -1.74
N ALA A 318 -21.93 -12.42 -1.53
CA ALA A 318 -22.22 -13.53 -2.43
C ALA A 318 -23.72 -13.78 -2.58
N GLU A 319 -24.51 -13.63 -1.50
CA GLU A 319 -25.96 -13.76 -1.51
C GLU A 319 -26.61 -12.67 -2.37
N VAL A 320 -26.24 -11.40 -2.19
CA VAL A 320 -26.77 -10.27 -2.98
C VAL A 320 -26.38 -10.40 -4.46
N MET A 321 -25.13 -10.72 -4.72
CA MET A 321 -24.60 -10.81 -6.09
C MET A 321 -24.98 -12.10 -6.81
N GLN A 322 -25.47 -13.11 -6.10
CA GLN A 322 -25.78 -14.45 -6.64
C GLN A 322 -24.57 -15.13 -7.31
N VAL A 323 -23.38 -14.65 -7.04
CA VAL A 323 -22.09 -15.18 -7.51
C VAL A 323 -21.07 -15.09 -6.39
N ALA A 324 -20.17 -16.07 -6.33
CA ALA A 324 -19.08 -16.03 -5.35
C ALA A 324 -18.08 -14.93 -5.70
N PRO A 325 -17.65 -14.11 -4.72
CA PRO A 325 -16.56 -13.19 -4.93
C PRO A 325 -15.28 -13.91 -5.39
N VAL A 326 -14.48 -13.22 -6.18
CA VAL A 326 -13.19 -13.72 -6.66
C VAL A 326 -12.35 -14.27 -5.50
N ALA A 327 -11.69 -15.39 -5.75
CA ALA A 327 -10.85 -16.06 -4.77
C ALA A 327 -9.67 -15.16 -4.33
N VAL A 328 -9.29 -15.25 -3.06
CA VAL A 328 -8.21 -14.42 -2.47
C VAL A 328 -6.88 -14.64 -3.17
N GLU A 329 -6.64 -15.83 -3.69
CA GLU A 329 -5.42 -16.19 -4.42
C GLU A 329 -5.30 -15.47 -5.77
N LEU A 330 -6.42 -15.05 -6.35
CA LEU A 330 -6.48 -14.30 -7.62
C LEU A 330 -6.52 -12.79 -7.38
N CYS A 331 -7.13 -12.35 -6.29
CA CYS A 331 -7.20 -10.94 -5.91
C CYS A 331 -7.09 -10.84 -4.38
N ASP A 332 -5.87 -10.65 -3.89
CA ASP A 332 -5.62 -10.53 -2.45
C ASP A 332 -6.21 -9.22 -1.91
N PRO A 333 -7.18 -9.29 -0.99
CA PRO A 333 -7.86 -8.12 -0.44
C PRO A 333 -6.96 -7.06 0.18
N MET A 334 -5.76 -7.43 0.61
CA MET A 334 -4.84 -6.52 1.30
C MET A 334 -3.79 -5.90 0.39
N THR A 335 -3.51 -6.49 -0.77
CA THR A 335 -2.39 -6.07 -1.63
C THR A 335 -2.78 -5.72 -3.06
N ALA A 336 -3.97 -6.10 -3.52
CA ALA A 336 -4.42 -5.89 -4.89
C ALA A 336 -4.35 -4.42 -5.32
N VAL A 337 -4.74 -3.50 -4.44
CA VAL A 337 -4.72 -2.04 -4.72
C VAL A 337 -3.30 -1.54 -4.97
N ALA A 338 -2.34 -1.91 -4.12
CA ALA A 338 -0.95 -1.52 -4.29
C ALA A 338 -0.31 -2.15 -5.54
N ARG A 339 -0.62 -3.43 -5.82
CA ARG A 339 -0.16 -4.13 -7.03
C ARG A 339 -0.68 -3.45 -8.30
N GLY A 340 -1.97 -3.15 -8.36
CA GLY A 340 -2.55 -2.45 -9.49
C GLY A 340 -1.99 -1.04 -9.67
N ALA A 341 -1.72 -0.33 -8.60
CA ALA A 341 -1.04 0.97 -8.67
C ALA A 341 0.40 0.86 -9.20
N ALA A 342 1.13 -0.22 -8.87
CA ALA A 342 2.47 -0.47 -9.40
C ALA A 342 2.44 -0.84 -10.90
N ILE A 343 1.46 -1.64 -11.33
CA ILE A 343 1.21 -1.92 -12.76
C ILE A 343 0.90 -0.61 -13.49
N ALA A 344 0.03 0.23 -12.93
CA ALA A 344 -0.28 1.53 -13.49
C ALA A 344 0.96 2.42 -13.62
N ALA A 345 1.82 2.44 -12.61
CA ALA A 345 3.08 3.17 -12.64
C ALA A 345 4.01 2.67 -13.75
N ALA A 346 4.07 1.35 -13.97
CA ALA A 346 4.88 0.72 -15.01
C ALA A 346 4.36 1.06 -16.42
N VAL A 347 3.05 1.00 -16.64
CA VAL A 347 2.43 1.40 -17.92
C VAL A 347 2.69 2.88 -18.21
N LEU A 348 2.53 3.77 -17.22
CA LEU A 348 2.81 5.20 -17.37
C LEU A 348 4.30 5.49 -17.62
N ALA A 349 5.20 4.62 -17.15
CA ALA A 349 6.63 4.71 -17.42
C ALA A 349 7.05 4.06 -18.75
N GLY A 350 6.15 3.34 -19.44
CA GLY A 350 6.45 2.55 -20.64
C GLY A 350 7.25 1.28 -20.36
N GLU A 351 7.21 0.78 -19.12
CA GLU A 351 7.88 -0.44 -18.68
C GLU A 351 6.98 -1.68 -18.75
N ALA A 352 5.66 -1.49 -18.88
CA ALA A 352 4.67 -2.54 -19.08
C ALA A 352 3.75 -2.20 -20.25
N ASP A 353 3.29 -3.24 -20.96
CA ASP A 353 2.30 -3.11 -22.03
C ASP A 353 0.93 -2.82 -21.43
N GLY A 354 0.20 -1.90 -22.05
CA GLY A 354 -1.17 -1.58 -21.67
C GLY A 354 -1.48 -0.11 -21.89
N VAL A 355 -2.75 0.21 -21.81
CA VAL A 355 -3.24 1.59 -21.79
C VAL A 355 -3.96 1.79 -20.48
N ILE A 356 -3.37 2.58 -19.60
CA ILE A 356 -4.07 3.00 -18.37
C ILE A 356 -4.45 4.45 -18.53
N GLN A 357 -5.73 4.68 -18.65
CA GLN A 357 -6.27 6.01 -18.72
C GLN A 357 -6.67 6.45 -17.32
N VAL A 358 -5.89 7.36 -16.76
CA VAL A 358 -6.27 8.03 -15.52
C VAL A 358 -7.39 9.00 -15.87
N ALA A 359 -8.52 8.90 -15.20
CA ALA A 359 -9.64 9.80 -15.40
C ALA A 359 -9.78 10.81 -14.26
N THR A 360 -10.46 11.93 -14.54
CA THR A 360 -10.81 12.92 -13.51
C THR A 360 -11.81 12.32 -12.53
N GLY A 361 -11.53 12.38 -11.22
CA GLY A 361 -12.48 11.88 -10.21
C GLY A 361 -13.72 12.75 -10.04
N HIS A 362 -13.62 14.03 -10.40
CA HIS A 362 -14.69 15.03 -10.28
C HIS A 362 -14.72 15.93 -11.51
N ALA A 363 -15.85 16.60 -11.75
CA ALA A 363 -15.93 17.64 -12.75
C ALA A 363 -15.14 18.87 -12.30
N LEU A 364 -14.48 19.55 -13.25
CA LEU A 364 -13.78 20.80 -13.03
C LEU A 364 -14.50 21.93 -13.76
N GLY A 365 -14.55 23.09 -13.15
CA GLY A 365 -15.23 24.23 -13.78
C GLY A 365 -15.09 25.54 -13.01
N THR A 366 -15.97 26.45 -13.32
CA THR A 366 -16.04 27.77 -12.69
C THR A 366 -17.44 28.07 -12.21
N VAL A 367 -17.58 29.10 -11.40
CA VAL A 367 -18.89 29.57 -10.92
C VAL A 367 -19.38 30.73 -11.79
N VAL A 368 -20.59 30.59 -12.29
CA VAL A 368 -21.28 31.63 -13.02
C VAL A 368 -22.53 32.07 -12.25
N LYS A 369 -23.05 33.23 -12.56
CA LYS A 369 -24.35 33.70 -12.05
C LYS A 369 -25.40 33.51 -13.13
N ASP A 370 -26.49 32.87 -12.78
CA ASP A 370 -27.67 32.72 -13.65
C ASP A 370 -28.40 34.07 -13.81
N ASP A 371 -29.46 34.09 -14.61
CA ASP A 371 -30.26 35.31 -14.87
C ASP A 371 -30.94 35.85 -13.59
N SER A 372 -31.15 34.98 -12.59
CA SER A 372 -31.68 35.42 -11.28
C SER A 372 -30.58 35.96 -10.35
N GLY A 373 -29.30 35.87 -10.75
CA GLY A 373 -28.16 36.30 -9.96
C GLY A 373 -27.60 35.25 -9.01
N ARG A 374 -28.17 34.03 -9.00
CA ARG A 374 -27.70 32.92 -8.15
C ARG A 374 -26.43 32.31 -8.74
N LYS A 375 -25.49 31.96 -7.88
CA LYS A 375 -24.29 31.24 -8.26
C LYS A 375 -24.63 29.82 -8.68
N LYS A 376 -24.07 29.39 -9.80
CA LYS A 376 -24.18 28.01 -10.32
C LYS A 376 -22.83 27.49 -10.77
N PHE A 377 -22.55 26.22 -10.51
CA PHE A 377 -21.39 25.52 -11.03
C PHE A 377 -21.50 25.39 -12.56
N SER A 378 -20.52 25.88 -13.29
CA SER A 378 -20.42 25.76 -14.74
C SER A 378 -19.28 24.83 -15.07
N GLN A 379 -19.61 23.58 -15.34
CA GLN A 379 -18.66 22.55 -15.71
C GLN A 379 -17.93 22.92 -16.99
N ILE A 380 -16.61 22.70 -17.00
CA ILE A 380 -15.72 22.80 -18.16
C ILE A 380 -15.17 21.41 -18.49
N ILE A 381 -14.52 20.72 -17.54
CA ILE A 381 -14.09 19.34 -17.73
C ILE A 381 -15.10 18.40 -17.05
N PRO A 382 -15.72 17.47 -17.77
CA PRO A 382 -16.62 16.49 -17.17
C PRO A 382 -15.91 15.56 -16.17
N ARG A 383 -16.67 14.99 -15.24
CA ARG A 383 -16.20 13.84 -14.43
C ARG A 383 -15.90 12.66 -15.35
N ASN A 384 -14.92 11.85 -14.98
CA ASN A 384 -14.43 10.69 -15.74
C ASN A 384 -13.82 11.05 -17.11
N SER A 385 -13.42 12.32 -17.31
CA SER A 385 -12.66 12.68 -18.51
C SER A 385 -11.27 12.05 -18.47
N PRO A 386 -10.85 11.37 -19.56
CA PRO A 386 -9.52 10.77 -19.65
C PRO A 386 -8.43 11.84 -19.62
N LEU A 387 -7.34 11.59 -18.90
CA LEU A 387 -6.19 12.51 -18.85
C LEU A 387 -5.11 12.13 -19.87
N PRO A 388 -4.46 13.10 -20.51
CA PRO A 388 -4.66 14.54 -20.37
C PRO A 388 -5.93 15.02 -21.09
N TRP A 389 -6.61 16.01 -20.51
CA TRP A 389 -7.83 16.59 -21.07
C TRP A 389 -7.70 18.09 -21.28
N LYS A 390 -8.27 18.58 -22.37
CA LYS A 390 -8.29 19.99 -22.69
C LYS A 390 -9.67 20.41 -23.17
N GLU A 391 -10.27 21.41 -22.52
CA GLU A 391 -11.60 21.89 -22.84
C GLU A 391 -11.67 23.41 -22.76
N ARG A 392 -12.56 24.00 -23.53
CA ARG A 392 -12.75 25.45 -23.63
C ARG A 392 -14.21 25.82 -23.47
N LYS A 393 -14.47 26.92 -22.78
CA LYS A 393 -15.81 27.47 -22.66
C LYS A 393 -15.79 29.00 -22.68
N SER A 394 -16.74 29.59 -23.41
CA SER A 394 -16.86 31.05 -23.52
C SER A 394 -17.68 31.63 -22.38
N TYR A 395 -17.24 32.72 -21.83
CA TYR A 395 -17.90 33.48 -20.77
C TYR A 395 -17.95 34.94 -21.08
N THR A 396 -18.99 35.62 -20.54
CA THR A 396 -19.22 37.03 -20.72
C THR A 396 -19.27 37.73 -19.35
N PRO A 397 -18.55 38.85 -19.13
CA PRO A 397 -18.64 39.60 -17.91
C PRO A 397 -20.08 40.17 -17.73
N ARG A 398 -20.50 40.38 -16.49
CA ARG A 398 -21.86 40.87 -16.20
C ARG A 398 -22.06 42.36 -16.48
N ARG A 399 -20.99 43.14 -16.51
CA ARG A 399 -21.04 44.60 -16.61
C ARG A 399 -20.22 45.07 -17.79
N ASP A 400 -20.71 46.14 -18.43
CA ASP A 400 -19.91 46.87 -19.37
C ASP A 400 -18.73 47.56 -18.68
N ASN A 401 -17.66 47.75 -19.44
CA ASN A 401 -16.45 48.42 -18.99
C ASN A 401 -15.80 47.79 -17.73
N ALA A 402 -15.90 46.49 -17.59
CA ALA A 402 -15.17 45.77 -16.55
C ALA A 402 -13.67 46.00 -16.71
N ARG A 403 -12.97 46.32 -15.61
CA ARG A 403 -11.51 46.52 -15.57
C ARG A 403 -10.78 45.29 -15.11
N SER A 404 -11.41 44.46 -14.29
CA SER A 404 -10.89 43.22 -13.80
C SER A 404 -12.01 42.20 -13.64
N LEU A 405 -11.64 40.93 -13.69
CA LEU A 405 -12.54 39.80 -13.43
C LEU A 405 -11.86 38.78 -12.52
N SER A 406 -12.67 38.24 -11.63
CA SER A 406 -12.28 37.10 -10.81
C SER A 406 -12.94 35.82 -11.33
N VAL A 407 -12.16 34.75 -11.50
CA VAL A 407 -12.60 33.43 -11.94
C VAL A 407 -12.37 32.46 -10.79
N GLU A 408 -13.46 32.01 -10.20
CA GLU A 408 -13.43 30.98 -9.16
C GLU A 408 -13.23 29.62 -9.84
N ILE A 409 -12.20 28.89 -9.47
CA ILE A 409 -11.93 27.54 -9.97
C ILE A 409 -12.50 26.54 -8.96
N TRP A 410 -13.38 25.69 -9.44
CA TRP A 410 -14.11 24.73 -8.62
C TRP A 410 -13.95 23.30 -9.13
N GLU A 411 -14.00 22.34 -8.20
CA GLU A 411 -14.10 20.92 -8.43
C GLU A 411 -15.34 20.39 -7.72
N GLY A 412 -16.04 19.43 -8.32
CA GLY A 412 -17.21 18.82 -7.67
C GLY A 412 -18.20 18.19 -8.62
N ASP A 413 -19.46 18.19 -8.20
CA ASP A 413 -20.61 17.66 -8.93
C ASP A 413 -21.52 18.83 -9.39
N PRO A 414 -21.63 19.07 -10.70
CA PRO A 414 -22.44 20.17 -11.24
C PRO A 414 -23.95 19.98 -11.04
N ASP A 415 -24.40 18.77 -10.74
CA ASP A 415 -25.81 18.44 -10.53
C ASP A 415 -26.26 18.68 -9.08
N ARG A 416 -25.30 18.94 -8.19
CA ARG A 416 -25.53 19.29 -6.78
C ARG A 416 -25.48 20.79 -6.53
N PRO A 417 -26.18 21.27 -5.48
CA PRO A 417 -26.06 22.67 -5.07
C PRO A 417 -24.61 23.07 -4.81
N LEU A 418 -24.25 24.32 -5.10
CA LEU A 418 -22.86 24.80 -4.97
C LEU A 418 -22.30 24.71 -3.54
N ASP A 419 -23.16 24.83 -2.54
CA ASP A 419 -22.85 24.68 -1.11
C ASP A 419 -22.79 23.22 -0.62
N HIS A 420 -22.98 22.25 -1.52
CA HIS A 420 -22.83 20.85 -1.17
C HIS A 420 -21.36 20.54 -0.84
N PRO A 421 -21.07 19.71 0.19
CA PRO A 421 -19.70 19.38 0.61
C PRO A 421 -18.78 18.81 -0.48
N ASP A 422 -19.36 18.20 -1.52
CA ASP A 422 -18.59 17.68 -2.65
C ASP A 422 -18.11 18.78 -3.60
N ASN A 423 -18.70 19.98 -3.52
CA ASN A 423 -18.29 21.10 -4.34
C ASN A 423 -17.28 21.98 -3.58
N VAL A 424 -16.05 21.97 -4.07
CA VAL A 424 -14.92 22.62 -3.41
C VAL A 424 -14.32 23.70 -4.30
N GLN A 425 -14.18 24.90 -3.77
CA GLN A 425 -13.41 25.95 -4.42
C GLN A 425 -11.92 25.66 -4.28
N LEU A 426 -11.23 25.47 -5.40
CA LEU A 426 -9.80 25.22 -5.44
C LEU A 426 -9.00 26.49 -5.27
N THR A 427 -9.34 27.52 -6.03
CA THR A 427 -8.67 28.84 -6.01
C THR A 427 -9.53 29.90 -6.66
N GLU A 428 -9.08 31.14 -6.59
CA GLU A 428 -9.64 32.28 -7.28
C GLU A 428 -8.53 32.98 -8.06
N LEU A 429 -8.69 33.07 -9.37
CA LEU A 429 -7.74 33.70 -10.28
C LEU A 429 -8.27 35.03 -10.75
N ASN A 430 -7.41 36.04 -10.74
CA ASN A 430 -7.79 37.41 -11.11
C ASN A 430 -7.04 37.87 -12.36
N PHE A 431 -7.73 38.46 -13.30
CA PHE A 431 -7.10 39.10 -14.42
C PHE A 431 -7.68 40.48 -14.71
N THR A 432 -6.89 41.31 -15.40
CA THR A 432 -7.24 42.69 -15.74
C THR A 432 -7.48 42.76 -17.24
N TYR A 433 -8.55 43.44 -17.63
CA TYR A 433 -8.78 43.77 -19.04
C TYR A 433 -7.81 44.90 -19.48
N PRO A 434 -7.07 44.72 -20.56
CA PRO A 434 -6.15 45.74 -21.05
C PRO A 434 -6.86 47.08 -21.38
N GLN A 435 -8.08 46.97 -21.90
CA GLN A 435 -8.95 48.09 -22.18
C GLN A 435 -10.39 47.77 -21.78
N PRO A 436 -11.06 48.64 -21.00
CA PRO A 436 -12.48 48.50 -20.70
C PRO A 436 -13.31 48.57 -22.00
N ARG A 437 -14.19 47.60 -22.21
CA ARG A 437 -15.07 47.49 -23.37
C ARG A 437 -16.49 47.18 -22.93
N VAL A 438 -17.42 47.30 -23.87
CA VAL A 438 -18.79 46.82 -23.65
C VAL A 438 -18.77 45.31 -23.44
N ARG A 439 -19.76 44.82 -22.73
CA ARG A 439 -19.87 43.45 -22.26
C ARG A 439 -19.61 42.41 -23.37
N ASP A 440 -20.20 42.58 -24.54
CA ASP A 440 -20.10 41.62 -25.63
C ASP A 440 -18.70 41.59 -26.29
N GLU A 441 -17.95 42.70 -26.28
CA GLU A 441 -16.57 42.77 -26.71
C GLU A 441 -15.57 42.27 -25.65
N SER A 442 -16.04 42.13 -24.42
CA SER A 442 -15.25 41.62 -23.27
C SER A 442 -15.43 40.15 -23.03
N ARG A 443 -15.99 39.41 -24.00
CA ARG A 443 -16.04 37.92 -23.93
C ARG A 443 -14.65 37.36 -23.86
N PHE A 444 -14.51 36.28 -23.06
CA PHE A 444 -13.28 35.56 -22.93
C PHE A 444 -13.52 34.05 -23.00
N LEU A 445 -12.56 33.36 -23.62
CA LEU A 445 -12.49 31.92 -23.70
C LEU A 445 -11.67 31.42 -22.52
N LEU A 446 -12.29 30.66 -21.63
CA LEU A 446 -11.61 30.01 -20.51
C LEU A 446 -11.25 28.59 -20.94
N GLU A 447 -9.95 28.29 -21.00
CA GLU A 447 -9.40 27.01 -21.35
C GLU A 447 -8.85 26.33 -20.12
N TYR A 448 -9.26 25.09 -19.88
CA TYR A 448 -8.70 24.20 -18.89
C TYR A 448 -7.89 23.13 -19.59
N THR A 449 -6.64 22.96 -19.17
CA THR A 449 -5.79 21.82 -19.53
C THR A 449 -5.44 21.08 -18.28
N TYR A 450 -5.87 19.84 -18.19
CA TYR A 450 -5.62 18.97 -17.03
C TYR A 450 -4.69 17.85 -17.47
N ASP A 451 -3.48 17.84 -16.92
CA ASP A 451 -2.45 16.90 -17.33
C ASP A 451 -2.53 15.55 -16.60
N THR A 452 -1.76 14.56 -17.04
CA THR A 452 -1.67 13.23 -16.41
C THR A 452 -1.14 13.27 -14.98
N ASN A 453 -0.44 14.35 -14.60
CA ASN A 453 0.03 14.56 -13.23
C ASN A 453 -1.06 15.17 -12.34
N GLY A 454 -2.27 15.41 -12.87
CA GLY A 454 -3.35 16.09 -12.18
C GLY A 454 -3.02 17.55 -11.88
N LEU A 455 -2.29 18.22 -12.76
CA LEU A 455 -2.08 19.66 -12.73
C LEU A 455 -3.09 20.32 -13.66
N LEU A 456 -3.80 21.30 -13.13
CA LEU A 456 -4.76 22.10 -13.88
C LEU A 456 -4.11 23.41 -14.30
N HIS A 457 -3.99 23.63 -15.60
CA HIS A 457 -3.63 24.91 -16.19
C HIS A 457 -4.88 25.62 -16.66
N VAL A 458 -5.01 26.87 -16.29
CA VAL A 458 -6.14 27.72 -16.63
C VAL A 458 -5.65 28.92 -17.47
N LYS A 459 -6.19 29.05 -18.66
CA LYS A 459 -5.87 30.12 -19.58
C LYS A 459 -7.13 30.88 -19.94
N ALA A 460 -7.08 32.20 -19.90
CA ALA A 460 -8.15 33.05 -20.40
C ALA A 460 -7.65 33.91 -21.59
N THR A 461 -8.39 33.88 -22.70
CA THR A 461 -8.09 34.62 -23.91
C THR A 461 -9.30 35.45 -24.31
N LEU A 462 -9.10 36.74 -24.58
CA LEU A 462 -10.18 37.62 -25.05
C LEU A 462 -10.58 37.21 -26.48
N GLU A 463 -11.86 36.90 -26.71
CA GLU A 463 -12.34 36.44 -28.00
C GLU A 463 -12.19 37.49 -29.11
N HIS A 464 -12.39 38.75 -28.77
CA HIS A 464 -12.36 39.85 -29.74
C HIS A 464 -10.94 40.20 -30.24
N THR A 465 -9.92 40.11 -29.36
CA THR A 465 -8.54 40.51 -29.68
C THR A 465 -7.59 39.32 -29.81
N GLY A 466 -7.95 38.14 -29.33
CA GLY A 466 -7.05 37.01 -29.21
C GLY A 466 -5.98 37.17 -28.11
N GLU A 467 -6.06 38.25 -27.32
CA GLU A 467 -5.08 38.56 -26.28
C GLU A 467 -5.25 37.63 -25.08
N GLU A 468 -4.15 37.06 -24.64
CA GLU A 468 -4.09 36.26 -23.44
C GLU A 468 -4.05 37.15 -22.20
N VAL A 469 -5.04 37.04 -21.32
CA VAL A 469 -5.19 37.85 -20.11
C VAL A 469 -4.96 37.06 -18.82
N LEU A 470 -4.93 35.74 -18.90
CA LEU A 470 -4.64 34.85 -17.81
C LEU A 470 -3.95 33.58 -18.36
N ASN A 471 -2.88 33.17 -17.72
CA ASN A 471 -2.21 31.88 -17.99
C ASN A 471 -1.54 31.43 -16.70
N GLU A 472 -2.25 30.62 -15.93
CA GLU A 472 -1.86 30.24 -14.60
C GLU A 472 -2.00 28.74 -14.42
N GLU A 473 -0.99 28.15 -13.81
CA GLU A 473 -1.12 26.81 -13.20
C GLU A 473 -1.88 26.98 -11.88
N VAL A 474 -2.97 26.21 -11.73
CA VAL A 474 -3.75 26.20 -10.48
C VAL A 474 -2.93 25.54 -9.39
N ARG A 475 -2.23 26.36 -8.64
CA ARG A 475 -1.34 25.95 -7.56
C ARG A 475 -2.07 25.75 -6.23
N SER A 476 -3.31 25.31 -6.26
CA SER A 476 -3.98 24.97 -5.00
C SER A 476 -3.33 23.74 -4.37
N PHE A 477 -2.73 23.90 -3.22
CA PHE A 477 -2.19 22.89 -2.30
C PHE A 477 -0.99 22.04 -2.74
N SER A 478 -0.51 22.01 -4.00
CA SER A 478 0.43 20.96 -4.39
C SER A 478 1.62 21.36 -5.25
N SER A 479 1.70 22.56 -5.78
CA SER A 479 2.79 22.94 -6.70
C SER A 479 3.95 23.69 -6.05
N GLY A 480 3.75 24.18 -4.82
CA GLY A 480 4.88 24.59 -3.99
C GLY A 480 5.49 23.34 -3.36
N GLY A 481 6.81 23.20 -3.37
CA GLY A 481 7.49 22.30 -2.45
C GLY A 481 7.01 22.57 -1.01
N PRO A 482 7.42 21.75 -0.05
CA PRO A 482 7.02 21.94 1.34
C PRO A 482 7.31 23.37 1.78
N THR A 483 6.31 24.05 2.35
CA THR A 483 6.55 25.36 2.94
C THR A 483 7.52 25.23 4.12
N PRO A 484 8.29 26.28 4.47
CA PRO A 484 9.18 26.20 5.62
C PRO A 484 8.45 25.74 6.89
N GLU A 485 7.20 26.16 7.09
CA GLU A 485 6.40 25.78 8.24
C GLU A 485 6.07 24.28 8.27
N VAL A 486 5.72 23.69 7.12
CA VAL A 486 5.44 22.25 7.02
C VAL A 486 6.71 21.43 7.21
N LEU A 487 7.85 21.90 6.69
CA LEU A 487 9.15 21.23 6.93
C LEU A 487 9.56 21.29 8.39
N GLU A 488 9.35 22.41 9.06
CA GLU A 488 9.60 22.58 10.49
C GLU A 488 8.67 21.68 11.30
N GLU A 489 7.37 21.65 10.99
CA GLU A 489 6.39 20.80 11.65
C GLU A 489 6.72 19.29 11.46
N LEU A 490 7.15 18.89 10.26
CA LEU A 490 7.57 17.52 9.97
C LEU A 490 8.88 17.16 10.71
N ALA A 491 9.86 18.08 10.75
CA ALA A 491 11.10 17.91 11.49
C ALA A 491 10.83 17.80 13.00
N ASP A 492 9.92 18.60 13.53
CA ASP A 492 9.47 18.54 14.92
C ASP A 492 8.77 17.23 15.26
N LEU A 493 7.93 16.74 14.36
CA LEU A 493 7.29 15.42 14.50
C LEU A 493 8.34 14.32 14.58
N GLN A 494 9.33 14.35 13.69
CA GLN A 494 10.41 13.36 13.64
C GLN A 494 11.35 13.45 14.84
N ALA A 495 11.69 14.67 15.27
CA ALA A 495 12.58 14.90 16.41
C ALA A 495 11.89 14.58 17.76
N GLY A 496 10.55 14.48 17.78
CA GLY A 496 9.76 14.36 19.00
C GLY A 496 9.94 15.58 19.90
N ASN A 497 10.22 16.74 19.32
CA ASN A 497 10.29 18.01 20.01
C ASN A 497 8.90 18.40 20.48
N THR A 498 8.45 17.80 21.54
CA THR A 498 7.36 18.28 22.34
C THR A 498 7.98 19.17 23.39
N ASP A 499 7.92 20.49 23.24
CA ASP A 499 8.14 21.43 24.30
C ASP A 499 7.02 21.25 25.34
N LEU A 500 7.14 20.22 26.15
CA LEU A 500 6.50 20.17 27.44
C LEU A 500 7.29 21.11 28.33
N GLU A 501 6.84 22.36 28.44
CA GLU A 501 7.05 23.09 29.69
C GLU A 501 6.46 22.22 30.80
N LEU A 502 7.32 21.46 31.48
CA LEU A 502 6.98 20.87 32.76
C LEU A 502 6.48 22.02 33.63
N PRO A 503 5.32 21.89 34.30
CA PRO A 503 4.91 22.89 35.27
C PRO A 503 6.04 23.05 36.28
N THR A 504 6.69 24.21 36.28
CA THR A 504 7.63 24.60 37.31
C THR A 504 6.89 24.61 38.64
N SER A 505 7.08 23.61 39.46
CA SER A 505 6.70 23.66 40.87
C SER A 505 7.48 24.80 41.50
N ALA A 506 6.78 25.86 41.87
CA ALA A 506 7.32 26.96 42.64
C ALA A 506 7.81 26.46 44.00
N ALA A 507 8.89 27.09 44.41
CA ALA A 507 9.46 27.15 45.75
C ALA A 507 10.55 26.15 46.12
N ALA A 508 11.79 26.57 45.96
CA ALA A 508 12.76 26.66 47.06
C ALA A 508 13.91 27.61 46.65
N GLN A 509 13.91 28.77 47.29
CA GLN A 509 15.01 29.74 47.30
C GLN A 509 16.18 29.17 48.12
N GLY A 510 17.41 29.45 47.69
CA GLY A 510 18.56 29.37 48.58
C GLY A 510 19.94 29.26 47.91
N SER A 511 20.54 30.44 47.74
CA SER A 511 21.97 30.79 47.91
C SER A 511 23.11 30.13 47.10
N SER A 512 23.62 30.93 46.21
CA SER A 512 25.02 31.43 46.00
C SER A 512 26.26 30.58 46.30
N GLY A 513 27.17 30.52 45.33
CA GLY A 513 28.63 30.60 45.53
C GLY A 513 29.48 29.58 44.75
N PRO A 514 30.74 29.90 44.40
CA PRO A 514 31.19 29.76 43.03
C PRO A 514 32.24 28.63 42.79
N VAL A 515 32.55 28.47 41.48
CA VAL A 515 33.58 27.63 40.83
C VAL A 515 34.98 27.78 41.51
N PRO A 516 35.88 26.74 41.51
CA PRO A 516 36.84 26.72 40.40
C PRO A 516 37.26 25.35 39.84
N ALA A 517 37.87 25.48 38.66
CA ALA A 517 38.45 24.48 37.79
C ALA A 517 39.64 23.69 38.37
N SER A 518 39.88 22.47 37.87
CA SER A 518 41.21 21.98 37.47
C SER A 518 41.13 20.58 36.81
N VAL A 519 41.89 20.43 35.75
CA VAL A 519 42.22 19.25 34.91
C VAL A 519 43.71 18.96 35.20
N PRO A 520 44.38 17.85 34.80
CA PRO A 520 44.12 16.42 34.57
C PRO A 520 45.11 15.49 35.34
N PRO A 521 45.48 14.24 35.02
CA PRO A 521 45.84 13.67 33.72
C PRO A 521 45.46 12.18 33.44
N ALA A 522 45.73 11.80 32.20
CA ALA A 522 45.42 10.60 31.47
C ALA A 522 46.21 9.30 31.82
N ARG A 523 45.65 8.16 31.49
CA ARG A 523 45.98 7.07 30.51
C ARG A 523 45.74 5.65 31.05
N PRO A 524 45.70 4.58 30.25
CA PRO A 524 45.32 4.35 28.84
C PRO A 524 44.44 3.08 28.59
N GLY A 525 43.76 3.01 27.47
CA GLY A 525 43.59 1.75 26.74
C GLY A 525 42.19 1.16 26.64
N ALA A 526 41.37 1.69 25.78
CA ALA A 526 40.38 0.88 25.03
C ALA A 526 40.15 1.56 23.68
N LYS A 527 40.29 0.80 22.62
CA LYS A 527 40.14 1.25 21.25
C LYS A 527 38.70 1.61 21.00
N THR A 528 38.40 2.87 20.86
CA THR A 528 37.17 3.36 20.22
C THR A 528 37.44 3.41 18.72
N THR A 529 36.83 2.52 17.99
CA THR A 529 36.69 2.67 16.54
C THR A 529 35.67 3.75 16.28
N ALA A 530 36.15 4.87 15.74
CA ALA A 530 35.30 5.92 15.19
C ALA A 530 34.53 5.37 14.00
N SER A 531 33.19 5.46 14.09
CA SER A 531 32.31 5.26 12.97
C SER A 531 32.49 6.38 11.96
N SER A 532 33.22 6.09 10.88
CA SER A 532 33.14 6.87 9.66
C SER A 532 31.86 6.47 8.93
N ALA A 533 30.95 7.42 8.76
CA ALA A 533 29.80 7.30 7.86
C ALA A 533 30.33 7.22 6.41
N GLY A 534 30.71 6.01 5.98
CA GLY A 534 30.94 5.63 4.61
C GLY A 534 29.87 4.61 4.24
N ARG A 535 29.26 4.73 3.05
CA ARG A 535 28.35 3.75 2.44
C ARG A 535 28.85 2.35 2.74
N ALA A 536 28.18 1.63 3.61
CA ALA A 536 28.45 0.23 3.85
C ALA A 536 28.13 -0.51 2.54
N SER A 537 29.15 -1.11 1.93
CA SER A 537 29.00 -2.07 0.84
C SER A 537 28.10 -3.19 1.37
N ARG A 538 26.94 -3.42 0.74
CA ARG A 538 26.01 -4.48 1.18
C ARG A 538 26.50 -5.78 0.63
N VAL A 539 26.64 -6.78 1.49
CA VAL A 539 27.12 -8.11 1.13
C VAL A 539 25.97 -9.09 1.16
N LEU A 540 25.84 -9.92 0.09
CA LEU A 540 24.91 -11.02 0.00
C LEU A 540 25.68 -12.34 -0.06
N VAL A 541 25.30 -13.32 0.75
CA VAL A 541 25.90 -14.67 0.74
C VAL A 541 24.88 -15.67 0.24
N LEU A 542 25.15 -16.27 -0.92
CA LEU A 542 24.28 -17.25 -1.54
C LEU A 542 24.64 -18.67 -1.08
N ASP A 543 23.66 -19.38 -0.60
CA ASP A 543 23.71 -20.84 -0.41
C ASP A 543 23.54 -21.53 -1.76
N GLY A 544 24.67 -21.61 -2.48
CA GLY A 544 24.67 -22.09 -3.87
C GLY A 544 24.24 -23.54 -4.02
N SER A 545 24.55 -24.40 -3.06
CA SER A 545 24.12 -25.80 -3.11
C SER A 545 22.61 -25.93 -2.99
N ASN A 546 21.98 -25.19 -2.06
CA ASN A 546 20.54 -25.19 -1.90
C ASN A 546 19.81 -24.59 -3.11
N LEU A 547 20.29 -23.45 -3.61
CA LEU A 547 19.69 -22.73 -4.72
C LEU A 547 19.78 -23.48 -6.06
N ALA A 548 20.85 -24.25 -6.28
CA ALA A 548 21.02 -25.06 -7.48
C ALA A 548 20.02 -26.24 -7.58
N TRP A 549 19.38 -26.59 -6.48
CA TRP A 549 18.36 -27.65 -6.40
C TRP A 549 16.93 -27.17 -6.59
N ILE A 550 16.66 -25.91 -6.64
CA ILE A 550 15.27 -25.38 -6.72
C ILE A 550 14.56 -25.93 -7.97
N GLY A 551 13.35 -26.48 -7.76
CA GLY A 551 12.57 -27.13 -8.81
C GLY A 551 13.06 -28.49 -9.27
N ARG A 552 14.11 -29.05 -8.64
CA ARG A 552 14.73 -30.33 -8.95
C ARG A 552 14.67 -31.22 -7.72
N SER A 553 14.42 -32.50 -7.92
CA SER A 553 14.42 -33.50 -6.84
C SER A 553 14.80 -34.86 -7.40
N PRO A 554 15.71 -35.60 -6.77
CA PRO A 554 16.00 -36.96 -7.20
C PRO A 554 14.75 -37.83 -7.00
N ARG A 555 14.30 -38.50 -8.06
CA ARG A 555 13.15 -39.40 -8.02
C ARG A 555 13.39 -40.59 -7.10
N ARG A 556 14.66 -40.97 -6.89
CA ARG A 556 15.10 -41.97 -5.91
C ARG A 556 16.44 -41.56 -5.31
N PRO A 557 16.68 -41.76 -4.00
CA PRO A 557 17.99 -41.49 -3.40
C PRO A 557 19.10 -42.27 -4.14
N GLY A 558 20.10 -41.54 -4.66
CA GLY A 558 21.26 -42.11 -5.33
C GLY A 558 21.12 -42.40 -6.82
N VAL A 559 19.95 -42.16 -7.45
CA VAL A 559 19.75 -42.31 -8.90
C VAL A 559 19.39 -40.92 -9.47
N TYR A 560 20.30 -40.38 -10.28
CA TYR A 560 20.14 -39.06 -10.88
C TYR A 560 20.01 -39.20 -12.41
N GLU A 561 18.87 -38.83 -12.97
CA GLU A 561 18.74 -38.51 -14.40
C GLU A 561 19.24 -37.07 -14.64
N SER A 562 19.46 -36.65 -15.89
CA SER A 562 20.07 -35.33 -16.21
C SER A 562 19.33 -34.15 -15.58
N ASP A 563 18.00 -34.23 -15.46
CA ASP A 563 17.14 -33.18 -14.94
C ASP A 563 16.98 -33.20 -13.42
N ASP A 564 17.50 -34.23 -12.74
CA ASP A 564 17.41 -34.46 -11.30
C ASP A 564 18.71 -34.08 -10.57
N ARG A 565 19.61 -33.31 -11.19
CA ARG A 565 20.89 -32.89 -10.62
C ARG A 565 20.86 -31.38 -10.29
N PRO A 566 21.65 -30.91 -9.31
CA PRO A 566 21.80 -29.47 -9.11
C PRO A 566 22.43 -28.85 -10.36
N SER A 567 21.99 -27.65 -10.74
CA SER A 567 22.46 -26.96 -11.94
C SER A 567 23.27 -25.72 -11.59
N TYR A 568 24.49 -25.67 -12.11
CA TYR A 568 25.35 -24.49 -11.99
C TYR A 568 24.82 -23.33 -12.85
N ALA A 569 24.26 -23.61 -14.03
CA ALA A 569 23.62 -22.59 -14.86
C ALA A 569 22.44 -21.91 -14.15
N GLN A 570 21.67 -22.67 -13.37
CA GLN A 570 20.60 -22.14 -12.52
C GLN A 570 21.15 -21.22 -11.43
N LEU A 571 22.25 -21.64 -10.76
CA LEU A 571 22.89 -20.82 -9.73
C LEU A 571 23.40 -19.50 -10.29
N GLU A 572 23.98 -19.51 -11.50
CA GLU A 572 24.39 -18.29 -12.20
C GLU A 572 23.21 -17.40 -12.58
N ALA A 573 22.07 -17.98 -12.95
CA ALA A 573 20.85 -17.21 -13.20
C ALA A 573 20.32 -16.53 -11.93
N VAL A 574 20.37 -17.23 -10.78
CA VAL A 574 20.04 -16.63 -9.46
C VAL A 574 20.99 -15.48 -9.13
N ARG A 575 22.31 -15.69 -9.33
CA ARG A 575 23.32 -14.65 -9.08
C ARG A 575 23.11 -13.43 -9.96
N ALA A 576 22.84 -13.64 -11.25
CA ALA A 576 22.56 -12.56 -12.20
C ALA A 576 21.29 -11.77 -11.85
N ALA A 577 20.22 -12.47 -11.44
CA ALA A 577 18.99 -11.85 -11.00
C ALA A 577 19.18 -11.01 -9.73
N LEU A 578 19.97 -11.51 -8.77
CA LEU A 578 20.34 -10.74 -7.56
C LEU A 578 21.22 -9.55 -7.89
N ALA A 579 22.20 -9.69 -8.77
CA ALA A 579 23.07 -8.59 -9.19
C ALA A 579 22.27 -7.48 -9.91
N SER A 580 21.26 -7.87 -10.69
CA SER A 580 20.34 -6.91 -11.31
C SER A 580 19.46 -6.19 -10.28
N ARG A 581 18.98 -6.92 -9.27
CA ARG A 581 18.12 -6.36 -8.20
C ARG A 581 18.92 -5.52 -7.18
N TYR A 582 20.18 -5.88 -6.93
CA TYR A 582 21.06 -5.25 -5.95
C TYR A 582 22.41 -4.87 -6.58
N PRO A 583 22.45 -3.89 -7.50
CA PRO A 583 23.65 -3.60 -8.30
C PRO A 583 24.86 -3.10 -7.49
N GLU A 584 24.62 -2.63 -6.28
CA GLU A 584 25.67 -2.15 -5.36
C GLU A 584 26.14 -3.24 -4.36
N ALA A 585 25.55 -4.46 -4.43
CA ALA A 585 25.85 -5.52 -3.48
C ALA A 585 27.03 -6.37 -3.96
N GLU A 586 27.92 -6.72 -3.03
CA GLU A 586 28.92 -7.75 -3.23
C GLU A 586 28.30 -9.11 -3.00
N ILE A 587 28.37 -10.02 -3.98
CA ILE A 587 27.69 -11.32 -3.95
C ILE A 587 28.71 -12.44 -3.79
N HIS A 588 28.72 -13.10 -2.64
CA HIS A 588 29.49 -14.33 -2.39
C HIS A 588 28.63 -15.57 -2.61
N VAL A 589 29.11 -16.49 -3.39
CA VAL A 589 28.41 -17.76 -3.66
C VAL A 589 29.17 -18.90 -2.98
N VAL A 590 28.52 -19.60 -2.06
CA VAL A 590 29.11 -20.72 -1.32
C VAL A 590 28.42 -22.01 -1.75
N VAL A 591 29.21 -23.05 -2.05
CA VAL A 591 28.73 -24.37 -2.42
C VAL A 591 29.34 -25.47 -1.55
N ASP A 592 28.68 -26.59 -1.44
CA ASP A 592 29.22 -27.77 -0.72
C ASP A 592 30.50 -28.30 -1.37
N ALA A 593 31.36 -28.91 -0.58
CA ALA A 593 32.57 -29.56 -1.06
C ALA A 593 32.31 -30.66 -2.13
N THR A 594 31.10 -31.22 -2.13
CA THR A 594 30.67 -32.27 -3.07
C THR A 594 29.97 -31.71 -4.32
N PHE A 595 29.62 -30.43 -4.35
CA PHE A 595 28.84 -29.80 -5.40
C PHE A 595 29.38 -30.09 -6.82
N ARG A 596 30.71 -29.97 -7.01
CA ARG A 596 31.38 -30.22 -8.29
C ARG A 596 31.18 -31.67 -8.83
N HIS A 597 30.80 -32.61 -7.96
CA HIS A 597 30.55 -34.00 -8.34
C HIS A 597 29.05 -34.27 -8.54
N GLN A 598 28.21 -33.45 -7.99
CA GLN A 598 26.74 -33.56 -8.05
C GLN A 598 26.16 -32.95 -9.34
N VAL A 599 26.73 -31.87 -9.86
CA VAL A 599 26.30 -31.24 -11.12
C VAL A 599 26.40 -32.17 -12.32
N ALA A 600 25.69 -31.83 -13.39
CA ALA A 600 25.76 -32.59 -14.65
C ALA A 600 27.19 -32.59 -15.24
N GLU A 601 27.52 -33.59 -16.02
CA GLU A 601 28.90 -33.81 -16.46
C GLU A 601 29.45 -32.68 -17.34
N ASP A 602 28.61 -32.11 -18.15
CA ASP A 602 28.88 -30.94 -19.00
C ASP A 602 29.13 -29.64 -18.20
N GLU A 603 28.52 -29.49 -17.02
CA GLU A 603 28.74 -28.33 -16.14
C GLU A 603 30.02 -28.44 -15.27
N ARG A 604 30.60 -29.66 -15.08
CA ARG A 604 31.74 -29.91 -14.18
C ARG A 604 32.99 -29.09 -14.52
N VAL A 605 33.26 -28.88 -15.82
CA VAL A 605 34.41 -28.08 -16.27
C VAL A 605 34.22 -26.62 -15.88
N THR A 606 33.02 -26.10 -16.06
CA THR A 606 32.65 -24.69 -15.72
C THR A 606 32.73 -24.48 -14.21
N VAL A 607 32.20 -25.40 -13.39
CA VAL A 607 32.28 -25.36 -11.92
C VAL A 607 33.72 -25.37 -11.43
N ARG A 608 34.60 -26.19 -12.00
CA ARG A 608 36.03 -26.21 -11.63
C ARG A 608 36.70 -24.88 -11.97
N ALA A 609 36.39 -24.29 -13.11
CA ALA A 609 36.93 -23.00 -13.51
C ALA A 609 36.47 -21.88 -12.56
N ALA A 610 35.18 -21.88 -12.18
CA ALA A 610 34.62 -20.92 -11.23
C ALA A 610 35.24 -21.03 -9.83
N LEU A 611 35.45 -22.26 -9.33
CA LEU A 611 36.19 -22.52 -8.08
C LEU A 611 37.62 -21.99 -8.14
N SER A 612 38.33 -22.24 -9.27
CA SER A 612 39.73 -21.81 -9.44
C SER A 612 39.88 -20.28 -9.54
N LYS A 613 38.84 -19.56 -10.04
CA LYS A 613 38.80 -18.11 -10.12
C LYS A 613 38.33 -17.47 -8.82
N GLY A 614 37.75 -18.21 -7.90
CA GLY A 614 37.11 -17.68 -6.70
C GLY A 614 35.70 -17.09 -6.94
N ASP A 615 35.09 -17.35 -8.12
CA ASP A 615 33.72 -16.93 -8.43
C ASP A 615 32.69 -17.64 -7.53
N ILE A 616 33.03 -18.85 -7.07
CA ILE A 616 32.31 -19.61 -6.06
C ILE A 616 33.29 -20.15 -5.00
N ILE A 617 32.82 -20.26 -3.78
CA ILE A 617 33.60 -20.67 -2.61
C ILE A 617 33.11 -22.04 -2.14
N GLN A 618 34.02 -22.94 -1.76
CA GLN A 618 33.66 -24.23 -1.14
C GLN A 618 34.45 -24.42 0.16
N PRO A 619 33.87 -25.04 1.19
CA PRO A 619 34.62 -25.44 2.39
C PRO A 619 35.65 -26.51 2.05
N PRO A 620 36.75 -26.65 2.84
CA PRO A 620 37.66 -27.77 2.75
C PRO A 620 36.93 -29.08 2.93
N ALA A 621 37.42 -30.14 2.26
CA ALA A 621 36.85 -31.49 2.42
C ALA A 621 36.94 -31.94 3.90
N GLY A 622 35.85 -32.46 4.45
CA GLY A 622 35.77 -32.88 5.86
C GLY A 622 35.27 -31.81 6.85
N THR A 623 34.86 -30.63 6.39
CA THR A 623 34.27 -29.61 7.25
C THR A 623 32.91 -30.08 7.81
N GLU A 624 32.75 -30.04 9.14
CA GLU A 624 31.46 -30.29 9.79
C GLU A 624 30.44 -29.24 9.38
N GLY A 625 29.18 -29.66 9.12
CA GLY A 625 28.07 -28.77 8.72
C GLY A 625 28.06 -28.40 7.24
N LYS A 626 28.87 -29.06 6.41
CA LYS A 626 28.91 -28.88 4.94
C LYS A 626 29.08 -27.40 4.52
N GLY A 627 28.37 -26.94 3.48
CA GLY A 627 28.38 -25.57 2.99
C GLY A 627 27.64 -24.60 3.93
N ASP A 628 26.61 -25.06 4.60
CA ASP A 628 25.71 -24.25 5.46
C ASP A 628 26.46 -23.51 6.57
N ALA A 629 27.41 -24.19 7.23
CA ALA A 629 28.21 -23.60 8.28
C ALA A 629 29.13 -22.47 7.75
N LEU A 630 29.64 -22.62 6.52
CA LEU A 630 30.48 -21.60 5.87
C LEU A 630 29.63 -20.42 5.41
N VAL A 631 28.45 -20.65 4.86
CA VAL A 631 27.46 -19.60 4.50
C VAL A 631 27.12 -18.75 5.71
N ALA A 632 26.77 -19.40 6.84
CA ALA A 632 26.41 -18.68 8.07
C ALA A 632 27.62 -17.93 8.68
N ALA A 633 28.82 -18.51 8.62
CA ALA A 633 30.03 -17.88 9.16
C ALA A 633 30.44 -16.64 8.35
N ILE A 634 30.40 -16.70 7.01
CA ILE A 634 30.69 -15.55 6.13
C ILE A 634 29.64 -14.45 6.35
N ALA A 635 28.37 -14.83 6.46
CA ALA A 635 27.31 -13.85 6.68
C ALA A 635 27.35 -13.19 8.05
N ASP A 636 27.80 -13.90 9.09
CA ASP A 636 28.02 -13.36 10.43
C ASP A 636 29.19 -12.37 10.46
N ASP A 637 30.30 -12.75 9.86
CA ASP A 637 31.52 -11.92 9.82
C ASP A 637 31.34 -10.62 9.00
N ALA A 638 30.60 -10.70 7.89
CA ALA A 638 30.36 -9.57 6.99
C ALA A 638 29.08 -8.76 7.35
N ASP A 639 28.35 -9.14 8.39
CA ASP A 639 27.01 -8.59 8.70
C ASP A 639 26.09 -8.63 7.47
N ALA A 640 26.15 -9.74 6.72
CA ALA A 640 25.52 -9.92 5.43
C ALA A 640 24.13 -10.58 5.53
N MET A 641 23.36 -10.48 4.43
CA MET A 641 22.13 -11.26 4.24
C MET A 641 22.46 -12.60 3.55
N ILE A 642 21.77 -13.67 3.95
CA ILE A 642 21.85 -14.97 3.29
C ILE A 642 20.71 -15.13 2.30
N VAL A 643 21.01 -15.75 1.14
CA VAL A 643 19.99 -16.18 0.17
C VAL A 643 19.94 -17.71 0.17
N THR A 644 18.87 -18.27 0.74
CA THR A 644 18.67 -19.73 0.88
C THR A 644 17.22 -20.09 1.13
N ASN A 645 16.82 -21.30 0.75
CA ASN A 645 15.54 -21.90 1.14
C ASN A 645 15.67 -22.91 2.29
N ASP A 646 16.89 -23.13 2.81
CA ASP A 646 17.11 -23.98 3.98
C ASP A 646 16.77 -23.23 5.28
N ASN A 647 16.41 -24.00 6.32
CA ASN A 647 16.07 -23.47 7.64
C ASN A 647 17.25 -23.43 8.61
N TYR A 648 18.40 -23.99 8.26
CA TYR A 648 19.62 -24.01 9.09
C TYR A 648 19.36 -24.39 10.57
N VAL A 649 18.52 -25.37 10.81
CA VAL A 649 18.04 -25.74 12.17
C VAL A 649 19.20 -25.99 13.13
N GLU A 650 20.24 -26.69 12.66
CA GLU A 650 21.42 -27.04 13.44
C GLU A 650 22.29 -25.84 13.81
N LEU A 651 22.25 -24.77 13.00
CA LEU A 651 23.06 -23.57 13.18
C LEU A 651 22.36 -22.46 13.97
N GLN A 652 21.04 -22.55 14.20
CA GLN A 652 20.25 -21.51 14.86
C GLN A 652 20.64 -21.21 16.31
N ASN A 653 21.27 -22.14 17.00
CA ASN A 653 21.79 -21.91 18.35
C ASN A 653 23.11 -21.16 18.33
N ARG A 654 23.91 -21.36 17.28
CA ARG A 654 25.22 -20.70 17.09
C ARG A 654 25.03 -19.30 16.48
N TYR A 655 24.06 -19.14 15.57
CA TYR A 655 23.74 -17.89 14.88
C TYR A 655 22.27 -17.52 15.11
N PRO A 656 21.92 -16.91 16.28
CA PRO A 656 20.53 -16.58 16.62
C PRO A 656 19.85 -15.66 15.64
N TRP A 657 20.59 -14.80 14.93
CA TRP A 657 20.09 -13.88 13.91
C TRP A 657 19.46 -14.56 12.69
N LEU A 658 19.71 -15.86 12.46
CA LEU A 658 19.00 -16.64 11.44
C LEU A 658 17.47 -16.67 11.68
N LYS A 659 17.02 -16.38 12.89
CA LYS A 659 15.61 -16.27 13.27
C LYS A 659 15.08 -14.83 13.15
N GLU A 660 15.96 -13.87 12.84
CA GLU A 660 15.59 -12.48 12.69
C GLU A 660 15.08 -12.20 11.28
N ASN A 661 14.05 -11.36 11.19
CA ASN A 661 13.55 -10.92 9.88
C ASN A 661 14.58 -10.01 9.19
N GLY A 662 14.68 -10.15 7.87
CA GLY A 662 15.53 -9.29 7.05
C GLY A 662 16.98 -9.73 6.92
N ARG A 663 17.38 -10.84 7.55
CA ARG A 663 18.74 -11.40 7.41
C ARG A 663 18.79 -12.59 6.43
N VAL A 664 17.66 -13.13 6.04
CA VAL A 664 17.57 -14.27 5.12
C VAL A 664 16.56 -14.02 4.02
N LEU A 665 16.95 -14.27 2.76
CA LEU A 665 16.09 -14.24 1.59
C LEU A 665 15.84 -15.66 1.10
N GLY A 666 14.59 -16.02 0.85
CA GLY A 666 14.22 -17.21 0.07
C GLY A 666 14.26 -16.89 -1.42
N ALA A 667 14.54 -17.89 -2.26
CA ALA A 667 14.52 -17.77 -3.70
C ALA A 667 13.51 -18.74 -4.30
N THR A 668 12.68 -18.28 -5.20
CA THR A 668 11.69 -19.09 -5.92
C THR A 668 11.76 -18.75 -7.40
N TYR A 669 11.70 -19.77 -8.27
CA TYR A 669 11.58 -19.57 -9.71
C TYR A 669 10.11 -19.67 -10.10
N SER A 670 9.54 -18.59 -10.60
CA SER A 670 8.13 -18.51 -10.99
C SER A 670 8.00 -17.66 -12.26
N HIS A 671 7.15 -18.10 -13.18
CA HIS A 671 6.85 -17.39 -14.44
C HIS A 671 8.08 -16.90 -15.22
N GLY A 672 9.11 -17.75 -15.29
CA GLY A 672 10.31 -17.44 -16.09
C GLY A 672 11.41 -16.68 -15.38
N ARG A 673 11.25 -16.29 -14.10
CA ARG A 673 12.21 -15.48 -13.34
C ARG A 673 12.42 -15.92 -11.91
N TRP A 674 13.46 -15.37 -11.28
CA TRP A 674 13.78 -15.55 -9.88
C TRP A 674 13.11 -14.46 -9.02
N VAL A 675 12.40 -14.90 -8.00
CA VAL A 675 11.75 -14.05 -6.99
C VAL A 675 12.44 -14.28 -5.65
N PHE A 676 12.84 -13.19 -4.98
CA PHE A 676 13.53 -13.22 -3.70
C PHE A 676 12.64 -12.62 -2.62
N THR A 677 12.32 -13.43 -1.60
CA THR A 677 11.42 -13.03 -0.51
C THR A 677 12.14 -13.13 0.84
N PRO A 678 12.08 -12.09 1.69
CA PRO A 678 12.58 -12.19 3.05
C PRO A 678 11.90 -13.34 3.79
N ARG A 679 12.70 -14.09 4.53
CA ARG A 679 12.22 -15.21 5.35
C ARG A 679 13.01 -15.31 6.64
N THR A 680 12.51 -16.11 7.58
CA THR A 680 13.23 -16.52 8.79
C THR A 680 13.49 -18.01 8.74
N CYS A 681 14.64 -18.44 9.23
CA CYS A 681 14.97 -19.85 9.38
C CYS A 681 14.26 -20.45 10.62
N VAL A 682 12.95 -20.52 10.61
CA VAL A 682 12.16 -21.16 11.69
C VAL A 682 11.67 -22.50 11.19
N ALA A 683 11.96 -23.56 11.94
CA ALA A 683 11.44 -24.90 11.63
C ALA A 683 9.90 -24.86 11.66
N PRO A 684 9.20 -25.32 10.63
CA PRO A 684 7.75 -25.38 10.65
C PRO A 684 7.30 -26.28 11.80
N ARG A 685 6.50 -25.75 12.70
CA ARG A 685 5.83 -26.52 13.73
C ARG A 685 4.79 -27.40 13.02
N HIS A 686 5.11 -28.71 12.86
CA HIS A 686 4.29 -29.75 12.28
C HIS A 686 3.83 -29.52 10.82
N ARG A 687 4.43 -30.25 9.88
CA ARG A 687 3.77 -30.61 8.63
C ARG A 687 2.50 -31.38 8.98
N VAL A 688 1.35 -30.75 8.81
CA VAL A 688 0.13 -31.50 8.53
C VAL A 688 0.34 -32.05 7.12
N THR A 689 0.67 -33.32 7.03
CA THR A 689 0.63 -34.05 5.77
C THR A 689 -0.83 -34.12 5.35
N TYR A 690 -1.26 -33.21 4.51
CA TYR A 690 -2.43 -33.46 3.69
C TYR A 690 -2.04 -34.59 2.75
N ALA A 691 -2.60 -35.75 2.99
CA ALA A 691 -2.59 -36.85 2.03
C ALA A 691 -3.21 -36.28 0.74
N ALA A 692 -2.44 -36.28 -0.34
CA ALA A 692 -2.96 -35.91 -1.65
C ALA A 692 -4.19 -36.79 -1.92
N PRO A 693 -5.32 -36.19 -2.37
CA PRO A 693 -6.47 -36.98 -2.75
C PRO A 693 -6.02 -37.93 -3.88
N GLU A 694 -6.20 -39.24 -3.64
CA GLU A 694 -5.99 -40.26 -4.65
C GLU A 694 -6.76 -39.84 -5.91
N ARG A 695 -6.04 -39.54 -6.97
CA ARG A 695 -6.61 -39.44 -8.31
C ARG A 695 -7.17 -40.80 -8.67
N ARG A 696 -8.44 -41.00 -8.47
CA ARG A 696 -9.15 -42.08 -9.15
C ARG A 696 -9.04 -41.85 -10.65
N ALA A 697 -8.30 -42.67 -11.32
CA ALA A 697 -8.27 -42.75 -12.77
C ALA A 697 -9.68 -43.15 -13.23
N HIS A 698 -10.47 -42.16 -13.63
CA HIS A 698 -11.65 -42.43 -14.44
C HIS A 698 -11.14 -42.70 -15.86
N ALA A 699 -11.28 -43.96 -16.27
CA ALA A 699 -11.09 -44.39 -17.64
C ALA A 699 -11.97 -43.49 -18.55
N LEU A 700 -11.32 -42.83 -19.50
CA LEU A 700 -11.99 -42.11 -20.59
C LEU A 700 -12.73 -43.15 -21.43
N VAL A 701 -14.08 -43.16 -21.33
CA VAL A 701 -14.96 -43.80 -22.28
C VAL A 701 -15.12 -42.81 -23.44
N PRO A 702 -14.84 -43.18 -24.70
CA PRO A 702 -15.06 -42.31 -25.85
C PRO A 702 -16.54 -41.99 -26.01
N PRO A 703 -16.91 -40.75 -26.38
CA PRO A 703 -18.32 -40.38 -26.60
C PRO A 703 -18.83 -41.08 -27.86
N GLY A 704 -19.87 -41.89 -27.65
CA GLY A 704 -20.71 -42.38 -28.74
C GLY A 704 -21.55 -41.27 -29.34
N PRO A 705 -22.07 -41.42 -30.57
CA PRO A 705 -22.77 -40.36 -31.29
C PRO A 705 -24.11 -40.04 -30.64
N PHE A 706 -24.37 -38.76 -30.36
CA PHE A 706 -25.68 -38.26 -29.93
C PHE A 706 -26.69 -38.34 -31.08
N PRO A 707 -27.91 -38.83 -30.85
CA PRO A 707 -28.96 -38.77 -31.86
C PRO A 707 -29.55 -37.35 -31.91
N LEU A 708 -29.55 -36.77 -33.11
CA LEU A 708 -30.30 -35.58 -33.48
C LEU A 708 -31.79 -35.96 -33.63
N ALA A 709 -32.60 -35.71 -32.62
CA ALA A 709 -34.04 -35.63 -32.79
C ALA A 709 -34.62 -34.73 -31.69
N ASP A 710 -35.49 -33.81 -32.13
CA ASP A 710 -36.41 -32.96 -31.37
C ASP A 710 -35.92 -31.59 -30.88
N ILE A 711 -35.65 -30.71 -31.84
CA ILE A 711 -35.81 -29.26 -31.65
C ILE A 711 -37.04 -28.83 -32.48
N LYS A 712 -38.18 -28.64 -31.81
CA LYS A 712 -39.35 -27.96 -32.38
C LYS A 712 -39.14 -26.45 -32.30
N LEU A 713 -38.88 -25.83 -33.45
CA LEU A 713 -38.98 -24.39 -33.64
C LEU A 713 -40.46 -23.97 -33.53
N ARG A 714 -40.80 -23.03 -32.68
CA ARG A 714 -42.07 -22.30 -32.72
C ARG A 714 -41.96 -21.12 -33.68
N PRO A 715 -42.97 -20.84 -34.50
CA PRO A 715 -42.93 -19.76 -35.48
C PRO A 715 -43.20 -18.40 -34.84
N HIS A 716 -42.54 -17.38 -35.38
CA HIS A 716 -42.86 -15.97 -35.16
C HIS A 716 -44.29 -15.66 -35.58
N GLU A 717 -45.05 -14.99 -34.70
CA GLU A 717 -46.20 -14.16 -35.12
C GLU A 717 -45.96 -12.71 -34.64
N LYS A 718 -46.00 -11.86 -35.65
CA LYS A 718 -46.21 -10.42 -35.81
C LYS A 718 -46.06 -9.47 -34.62
#